data_fd83f615811bc2541f59f394acd42c9b
#
_entry.id   fd83f615811bc2541f59f394acd42c9b
#
_cell.length_a   1.000
_cell.length_b   1.000
_cell.length_c   1.000
_cell.angle_alpha   90.00
_cell.angle_beta   90.00
_cell.angle_gamma   90.00
#
_symmetry.space_group_name_H-M   'P 1'
#
loop_
_entity.id
_entity.type
_entity.pdbx_description
1 polymer ?
#
loop_
_entity_poly.entity_id
_entity_poly.type
_entity_poly.pdbx_seq_one_letter_code
_entity_poly.pdbx_strand_id
1 'polypeptide(L)'
;MSLPSRVFDVLVFLVENRRRPVPKDEIIAAIWKGVVVTDDSLIHAISVLHRTFSDERYDPKYIETIPRRGYRFIGAVETLVESPDQAVAAPHQGNTSASAAPRPQELAATVSASREEFPFRFALTAVISAVVVLFLLNLTESNDGVSLLEGQSAPSVRLFQAPPEGTDVVSGGVLSPNGKFLAFVARQTGEDQDGSASLWVRSLQNGDVWQVPGTQQVSKPFWSPDSRQLGYFANGKLLTTDLYGNTIEAVTAVGSPAGATWGADNRILFADWPRGLFVVPASGDGEIQQVASLEGDAEDIALNWPQFLPDNRRYIYQVVSLVPERTGVYVGDLESGQSFKLLDTTSPATLAPPYHLLHVQQDMLIAEELDPQTLELTGRANVIARGVSEPSLTAENIVSASADLLSFEQGVLQQNVTWFSREGQRLDALAIPTTFFNPRISPDGKRLLASSSITDNPGLWLSQLERGEYARLETDAIGPVWSPDGKHAAFTTRGGLDMQVRDLDGNGASRLISSSNAVKILNDWTVDGSAIVYTRQNESKGLDLWTIRVQDGTEQPLLATPFTESQARLSPQGDWIAYVSDESGQMEVYVARYPGLDDKRQISNGGGGQPQWRSDQGELYYLSQDRAIMVVPVSLSAGTDFGSPRKLFRTAIAGNPDDARDSYAVDSHGERFLIDNAITDNSDQAITVIVNWSAGLLSPEFGMEIARSP
;
A
#
# COMPACT_ATOMS: atom_id res chain seq x y z
N MET A 1 1.01 29.25 5.47
CA MET A 1 2.36 28.67 5.32
C MET A 1 2.53 27.63 6.40
N SER A 2 2.72 26.39 6.05
CA SER A 2 2.96 25.30 6.99
C SER A 2 4.47 25.03 7.02
N LEU A 3 5.08 25.14 8.18
CA LEU A 3 6.48 24.75 8.41
C LEU A 3 6.50 23.28 8.87
N PRO A 4 7.50 22.49 8.46
CA PRO A 4 7.74 21.19 9.04
C PRO A 4 7.91 21.29 10.57
N SER A 5 7.39 20.32 11.32
CA SER A 5 7.36 20.35 12.80
C SER A 5 8.71 20.73 13.41
N ARG A 6 9.80 20.08 13.03
CA ARG A 6 11.16 20.37 13.52
C ARG A 6 11.66 21.78 13.17
N VAL A 7 11.28 22.29 12.00
CA VAL A 7 11.62 23.64 11.54
C VAL A 7 10.82 24.66 12.34
N PHE A 8 9.56 24.36 12.64
CA PHE A 8 8.72 25.18 13.51
C PHE A 8 9.25 25.22 14.95
N ASP A 9 9.67 24.07 15.50
CA ASP A 9 10.27 23.98 16.83
C ASP A 9 11.56 24.82 16.93
N VAL A 10 12.41 24.79 15.88
CA VAL A 10 13.61 25.67 15.81
C VAL A 10 13.21 27.12 15.81
N LEU A 11 12.18 27.52 15.06
CA LEU A 11 11.68 28.89 15.02
C LEU A 11 11.19 29.33 16.41
N VAL A 12 10.32 28.54 17.06
CA VAL A 12 9.79 28.81 18.40
C VAL A 12 10.91 28.97 19.40
N PHE A 13 11.88 28.04 19.38
CA PHE A 13 13.04 28.10 20.27
C PHE A 13 13.90 29.35 20.07
N LEU A 14 14.11 29.77 18.84
CA LEU A 14 14.84 31.01 18.53
C LEU A 14 14.05 32.27 18.94
N VAL A 15 12.71 32.29 18.77
CA VAL A 15 11.84 33.38 19.20
C VAL A 15 11.82 33.52 20.73
N GLU A 16 11.72 32.41 21.46
CA GLU A 16 11.78 32.41 22.92
C GLU A 16 13.13 32.91 23.46
N ASN A 17 14.23 32.58 22.76
CA ASN A 17 15.58 32.95 23.13
C ASN A 17 16.10 34.21 22.40
N ARG A 18 15.23 35.03 21.75
CA ARG A 18 15.59 36.16 20.88
C ARG A 18 16.49 37.24 21.48
N ARG A 19 16.62 37.26 22.82
CA ARG A 19 17.46 38.24 23.54
C ARG A 19 18.94 37.93 23.48
N ARG A 20 19.37 36.75 23.00
CA ARG A 20 20.75 36.32 22.91
C ARG A 20 21.02 35.46 21.66
N PRO A 21 22.28 35.39 21.20
CA PRO A 21 22.65 34.33 20.26
C PRO A 21 22.52 32.95 20.89
N VAL A 22 21.95 31.98 20.16
CA VAL A 22 21.80 30.60 20.60
C VAL A 22 22.82 29.73 19.88
N PRO A 23 23.73 29.06 20.60
CA PRO A 23 24.71 28.15 20.02
C PRO A 23 24.05 26.96 19.29
N LYS A 24 24.69 26.45 18.24
CA LYS A 24 24.19 25.32 17.45
C LYS A 24 23.90 24.10 18.33
N ASP A 25 24.87 23.74 19.19
CA ASP A 25 24.74 22.58 20.08
C ASP A 25 23.56 22.70 21.05
N GLU A 26 23.24 23.93 21.47
CA GLU A 26 22.10 24.18 22.34
C GLU A 26 20.76 24.00 21.60
N ILE A 27 20.69 24.44 20.35
CA ILE A 27 19.51 24.24 19.51
C ILE A 27 19.32 22.75 19.21
N ILE A 28 20.40 22.06 18.84
CA ILE A 28 20.36 20.63 18.56
C ILE A 28 19.90 19.84 19.79
N ALA A 29 20.50 20.11 20.97
CA ALA A 29 20.13 19.44 22.21
C ALA A 29 18.68 19.70 22.66
N ALA A 30 18.14 20.88 22.34
CA ALA A 30 16.77 21.25 22.70
C ALA A 30 15.72 20.61 21.78
N ILE A 31 16.00 20.56 20.46
CA ILE A 31 15.03 20.17 19.44
C ILE A 31 15.12 18.69 19.08
N TRP A 32 16.33 18.12 19.05
CA TRP A 32 16.57 16.72 18.69
C TRP A 32 16.92 15.86 19.91
N LYS A 33 16.11 15.94 20.98
CA LYS A 33 16.32 15.18 22.22
C LYS A 33 16.40 13.68 21.93
N GLY A 34 17.55 13.08 22.29
CA GLY A 34 17.75 11.62 22.16
C GLY A 34 18.11 11.12 20.76
N VAL A 35 18.28 12.01 19.79
CA VAL A 35 18.70 11.66 18.42
C VAL A 35 20.06 12.28 18.14
N VAL A 36 21.00 11.48 17.64
CA VAL A 36 22.32 11.99 17.19
C VAL A 36 22.12 12.58 15.80
N VAL A 37 22.20 13.90 15.68
CA VAL A 37 22.11 14.63 14.41
C VAL A 37 23.38 15.43 14.15
N THR A 38 23.72 15.64 12.89
CA THR A 38 24.83 16.49 12.46
C THR A 38 24.38 17.96 12.36
N ASP A 39 25.36 18.87 12.33
CA ASP A 39 25.17 20.30 12.10
C ASP A 39 24.32 20.58 10.83
N ASP A 40 24.38 19.68 9.84
CA ASP A 40 23.66 19.83 8.57
C ASP A 40 22.13 19.84 8.74
N SER A 41 21.61 19.07 9.71
CA SER A 41 20.17 19.05 10.01
C SER A 41 19.69 20.42 10.52
N LEU A 42 20.47 21.09 11.37
CA LEU A 42 20.17 22.45 11.82
C LEU A 42 20.35 23.48 10.71
N ILE A 43 21.43 23.36 9.91
CA ILE A 43 21.66 24.25 8.76
C ILE A 43 20.52 24.15 7.76
N HIS A 44 20.01 22.94 7.52
CA HIS A 44 18.84 22.74 6.65
C HIS A 44 17.60 23.43 7.23
N ALA A 45 17.29 23.23 8.50
CA ALA A 45 16.15 23.85 9.17
C ALA A 45 16.21 25.40 9.09
N ILE A 46 17.38 25.99 9.34
CA ILE A 46 17.59 27.44 9.20
C ILE A 46 17.44 27.90 7.76
N SER A 47 17.92 27.12 6.78
CA SER A 47 17.77 27.45 5.36
C SER A 47 16.31 27.44 4.92
N VAL A 48 15.50 26.51 5.45
CA VAL A 48 14.06 26.47 5.23
C VAL A 48 13.38 27.71 5.82
N LEU A 49 13.77 28.14 7.03
CA LEU A 49 13.23 29.35 7.66
C LEU A 49 13.58 30.60 6.86
N HIS A 50 14.82 30.78 6.42
CA HIS A 50 15.21 31.91 5.56
C HIS A 50 14.39 31.95 4.28
N ARG A 51 14.20 30.80 3.61
CA ARG A 51 13.37 30.70 2.41
C ARG A 51 11.91 31.04 2.69
N THR A 52 11.35 30.52 3.77
CA THR A 52 9.94 30.72 4.13
C THR A 52 9.61 32.16 4.46
N PHE A 53 10.54 32.89 5.07
CA PHE A 53 10.40 34.32 5.39
C PHE A 53 10.89 35.26 4.30
N SER A 54 11.41 34.72 3.18
CA SER A 54 12.12 35.52 2.16
C SER A 54 13.22 36.37 2.79
N ASP A 55 13.97 35.77 3.73
CA ASP A 55 14.98 36.43 4.53
C ASP A 55 16.35 36.31 3.85
N GLU A 56 16.99 37.42 3.52
CA GLU A 56 18.26 37.41 2.80
C GLU A 56 19.44 37.12 3.75
N ARG A 57 20.30 36.21 3.34
CA ARG A 57 21.44 35.75 4.18
C ARG A 57 22.42 36.88 4.57
N TYR A 58 22.53 37.92 3.75
CA TYR A 58 23.47 39.05 3.96
C TYR A 58 22.80 40.31 4.51
N ASP A 59 21.45 40.38 4.51
CA ASP A 59 20.64 41.45 5.13
C ASP A 59 19.41 40.81 5.83
N PRO A 60 19.64 40.06 6.91
CA PRO A 60 18.59 39.29 7.55
C PRO A 60 17.58 40.20 8.29
N LYS A 61 16.28 39.94 8.08
CA LYS A 61 15.17 40.63 8.74
C LYS A 61 14.62 39.87 9.94
N TYR A 62 14.80 38.53 9.96
CA TYR A 62 14.20 37.64 10.94
C TYR A 62 15.21 36.75 11.66
N ILE A 63 16.17 36.14 10.95
CA ILE A 63 17.13 35.23 11.55
C ILE A 63 18.55 35.61 11.17
N GLU A 64 19.32 36.09 12.14
CA GLU A 64 20.71 36.45 11.97
C GLU A 64 21.63 35.27 12.28
N THR A 65 22.55 34.97 11.36
CA THR A 65 23.64 34.03 11.57
C THR A 65 24.83 34.76 12.17
N ILE A 66 25.22 34.43 13.41
CA ILE A 66 26.37 35.02 14.10
C ILE A 66 27.55 34.08 14.02
N PRO A 67 28.61 34.43 13.25
CA PRO A 67 29.75 33.54 13.03
C PRO A 67 30.35 33.02 14.36
N ARG A 68 30.53 31.70 14.46
CA ARG A 68 31.08 30.98 15.64
C ARG A 68 30.22 31.06 16.91
N ARG A 69 29.05 31.69 16.90
CA ARG A 69 28.16 31.86 18.06
C ARG A 69 26.77 31.24 17.87
N GLY A 70 26.37 30.93 16.66
CA GLY A 70 25.05 30.32 16.35
C GLY A 70 24.07 31.23 15.66
N TYR A 71 22.80 31.21 16.06
CA TYR A 71 21.71 31.93 15.41
C TYR A 71 20.95 32.80 16.41
N ARG A 72 20.31 33.88 15.92
CA ARG A 72 19.49 34.78 16.73
C ARG A 72 18.26 35.20 15.95
N PHE A 73 17.07 35.18 16.57
CA PHE A 73 15.89 35.79 15.99
C PHE A 73 15.90 37.29 16.27
N ILE A 74 15.73 38.09 15.21
CA ILE A 74 15.80 39.57 15.25
C ILE A 74 14.51 40.27 14.83
N GLY A 75 13.49 39.52 14.34
CA GLY A 75 12.21 40.06 13.93
C GLY A 75 11.39 40.61 15.11
N ALA A 76 10.47 41.55 14.83
CA ALA A 76 9.53 42.06 15.81
C ALA A 76 8.51 40.94 16.19
N VAL A 77 8.27 40.74 17.49
CA VAL A 77 7.33 39.76 18.02
C VAL A 77 6.30 40.47 18.87
N GLU A 78 5.02 40.33 18.53
CA GLU A 78 3.89 40.74 19.34
C GLU A 78 3.26 39.51 20.02
N THR A 79 3.00 39.62 21.32
CA THR A 79 2.35 38.55 22.07
C THR A 79 0.85 38.84 22.10
N LEU A 80 0.06 38.00 21.43
CA LEU A 80 -1.39 38.01 21.57
C LEU A 80 -1.74 37.29 22.85
N VAL A 81 -2.21 38.01 23.84
CA VAL A 81 -2.78 37.46 25.09
C VAL A 81 -4.23 37.10 24.79
N GLU A 82 -4.53 35.85 24.58
CA GLU A 82 -5.92 35.36 24.64
C GLU A 82 -6.44 35.47 26.09
N SER A 83 -7.46 36.27 26.28
CA SER A 83 -8.19 36.33 27.58
C SER A 83 -8.99 35.02 27.75
N PRO A 84 -8.84 34.32 28.87
CA PRO A 84 -9.65 33.16 29.13
C PRO A 84 -11.01 33.59 29.68
N ASP A 85 -12.06 33.55 28.88
CA ASP A 85 -13.42 33.46 29.43
C ASP A 85 -14.39 32.84 28.44
N GLN A 86 -14.85 31.64 28.75
CA GLN A 86 -16.23 31.20 28.83
C GLN A 86 -16.32 29.69 28.98
N ALA A 87 -16.21 29.28 30.27
CA ALA A 87 -16.71 27.97 30.66
C ALA A 87 -18.18 28.13 31.15
N VAL A 88 -19.06 27.42 30.45
CA VAL A 88 -20.50 27.32 30.83
C VAL A 88 -20.63 26.50 32.10
N ALA A 89 -21.22 27.09 33.16
CA ALA A 89 -21.65 26.39 34.36
C ALA A 89 -23.17 26.36 34.45
N ALA A 90 -23.72 25.17 34.70
CA ALA A 90 -25.11 24.91 35.01
C ALA A 90 -25.44 25.24 36.51
N PRO A 91 -26.72 25.37 36.92
CA PRO A 91 -27.11 26.17 38.05
C PRO A 91 -27.28 25.39 39.36
N HIS A 92 -26.97 26.02 40.49
CA HIS A 92 -27.59 25.68 41.80
C HIS A 92 -27.96 26.92 42.57
N GLN A 93 -29.20 26.88 43.13
CA GLN A 93 -29.92 27.86 43.89
C GLN A 93 -29.33 28.11 45.29
N GLY A 94 -29.55 29.29 45.79
CA GLY A 94 -29.65 29.50 47.25
C GLY A 94 -29.20 30.84 47.79
N ASN A 95 -30.14 31.78 47.84
CA ASN A 95 -30.49 32.78 48.91
C ASN A 95 -29.45 33.67 49.63
N THR A 96 -29.76 34.93 49.50
CA THR A 96 -30.01 35.97 50.52
C THR A 96 -28.97 37.05 50.82
N SER A 97 -29.49 38.26 50.67
CA SER A 97 -29.38 39.50 51.44
C SER A 97 -28.25 40.49 51.21
N ALA A 98 -28.65 41.55 50.56
CA ALA A 98 -28.71 42.94 51.07
C ALA A 98 -27.43 43.76 51.26
N SER A 99 -27.43 44.87 50.60
CA SER A 99 -27.28 46.25 51.09
C SER A 99 -26.28 47.14 50.36
N ALA A 100 -26.88 48.16 49.69
CA ALA A 100 -26.50 49.56 49.59
C ALA A 100 -25.37 50.05 48.74
N ALA A 101 -25.82 50.78 47.74
CA ALA A 101 -25.10 51.85 46.99
C ALA A 101 -24.78 53.03 47.91
N PRO A 102 -24.01 54.07 47.53
CA PRO A 102 -24.41 54.97 46.47
C PRO A 102 -23.24 55.57 45.59
N ARG A 103 -23.66 56.10 44.46
CA ARG A 103 -23.02 57.19 43.66
C ARG A 103 -23.14 58.52 44.47
N PRO A 104 -22.49 59.71 44.10
CA PRO A 104 -22.44 60.29 42.76
C PRO A 104 -21.27 61.26 42.41
N GLN A 105 -21.40 61.86 41.21
CA GLN A 105 -21.07 63.19 40.72
C GLN A 105 -19.64 63.52 40.28
N GLU A 106 -19.45 63.75 38.98
CA GLU A 106 -19.52 65.01 38.22
C GLU A 106 -18.51 66.07 38.64
N LEU A 107 -17.70 66.51 37.68
CA LEU A 107 -17.73 67.92 37.18
C LEU A 107 -16.73 68.12 36.06
N ALA A 108 -17.22 68.88 35.10
CA ALA A 108 -16.67 69.38 33.87
C ALA A 108 -15.63 70.48 34.02
N ALA A 109 -14.82 70.68 33.00
CA ALA A 109 -14.66 71.98 32.28
C ALA A 109 -13.54 71.92 31.23
N THR A 110 -13.93 72.06 30.02
CA THR A 110 -13.59 73.01 28.97
C THR A 110 -12.15 73.54 28.95
N VAL A 111 -11.50 73.49 27.76
CA VAL A 111 -11.25 74.60 26.82
C VAL A 111 -10.53 74.10 25.57
N SER A 112 -11.03 74.60 24.48
CA SER A 112 -10.67 74.49 23.07
C SER A 112 -9.23 74.87 22.69
N ALA A 113 -8.69 74.20 21.70
CA ALA A 113 -7.94 74.83 20.62
C ALA A 113 -7.91 73.94 19.35
N SER A 114 -8.52 74.47 18.34
CA SER A 114 -8.53 74.01 16.98
C SER A 114 -7.11 73.88 16.37
N ARG A 115 -6.86 72.72 15.76
CA ARG A 115 -5.91 72.68 14.66
C ARG A 115 -6.38 71.60 13.69
N GLU A 116 -6.69 72.05 12.50
CA GLU A 116 -7.02 71.25 11.33
C GLU A 116 -5.83 70.34 10.97
N GLU A 117 -6.03 69.03 11.05
CA GLU A 117 -5.18 68.07 10.36
C GLU A 117 -5.99 67.41 9.25
N PHE A 118 -5.66 67.77 8.03
CA PHE A 118 -6.09 67.13 6.80
C PHE A 118 -5.71 65.64 6.84
N PRO A 119 -6.60 64.72 6.43
CA PRO A 119 -6.35 63.30 6.53
C PRO A 119 -5.40 62.82 5.44
N PHE A 120 -4.14 62.70 5.75
CA PHE A 120 -3.09 62.15 4.88
C PHE A 120 -3.37 60.68 4.44
N ARG A 121 -4.32 60.05 5.05
CA ARG A 121 -4.75 58.67 4.70
C ARG A 121 -5.59 58.56 3.43
N PHE A 122 -6.32 59.61 3.03
CA PHE A 122 -7.07 59.62 1.77
C PHE A 122 -6.23 59.95 0.56
N ALA A 123 -5.16 60.72 0.73
CA ALA A 123 -4.23 61.05 -0.36
C ALA A 123 -3.40 59.81 -0.78
N LEU A 124 -2.98 58.98 0.16
CA LEU A 124 -2.20 57.77 -0.13
C LEU A 124 -3.02 56.71 -0.84
N THR A 125 -4.29 56.48 -0.45
CA THR A 125 -5.20 55.57 -1.14
C THR A 125 -5.56 56.04 -2.54
N ALA A 126 -5.76 57.34 -2.73
CA ALA A 126 -6.02 57.92 -4.06
C ALA A 126 -4.81 57.78 -4.99
N VAL A 127 -3.59 57.96 -4.47
CA VAL A 127 -2.35 57.80 -5.25
C VAL A 127 -2.11 56.33 -5.62
N ILE A 128 -2.33 55.42 -4.67
CA ILE A 128 -2.21 53.97 -4.95
C ILE A 128 -3.27 53.55 -5.97
N SER A 129 -4.52 53.99 -5.83
CA SER A 129 -5.56 53.69 -6.80
C SER A 129 -5.28 54.31 -8.18
N ALA A 130 -4.73 55.53 -8.24
CA ALA A 130 -4.33 56.16 -9.49
C ALA A 130 -3.13 55.48 -10.15
N VAL A 131 -2.17 55.01 -9.36
CA VAL A 131 -1.02 54.23 -9.87
C VAL A 131 -1.46 52.86 -10.38
N VAL A 132 -2.39 52.19 -9.70
CA VAL A 132 -2.96 50.90 -10.15
C VAL A 132 -3.79 51.09 -11.42
N VAL A 133 -4.59 52.15 -11.51
CA VAL A 133 -5.36 52.49 -12.72
C VAL A 133 -4.46 52.93 -13.87
N LEU A 134 -3.41 53.73 -13.62
CA LEU A 134 -2.41 54.07 -14.63
C LEU A 134 -1.59 52.86 -15.08
N PHE A 135 -1.28 51.93 -14.18
CA PHE A 135 -0.63 50.66 -14.53
C PHE A 135 -1.54 49.78 -15.37
N LEU A 136 -2.83 49.66 -15.02
CA LEU A 136 -3.82 48.95 -15.81
C LEU A 136 -4.14 49.63 -17.14
N LEU A 137 -4.12 50.96 -17.24
CA LEU A 137 -4.31 51.68 -18.49
C LEU A 137 -3.08 51.60 -19.41
N ASN A 138 -1.86 51.55 -18.87
CA ASN A 138 -0.66 51.27 -19.67
C ASN A 138 -0.61 49.84 -20.22
N LEU A 139 -1.35 48.91 -19.62
CA LEU A 139 -1.50 47.54 -20.15
C LEU A 139 -2.46 47.48 -21.34
N THR A 140 -3.26 48.55 -21.60
CA THR A 140 -4.22 48.59 -22.71
C THR A 140 -3.76 49.35 -23.94
N GLU A 141 -2.61 50.10 -23.88
CA GLU A 141 -2.11 50.94 -25.00
C GLU A 141 -0.83 50.45 -25.67
N SER A 142 -0.23 49.34 -25.24
CA SER A 142 0.85 48.69 -25.99
C SER A 142 0.35 47.48 -26.76
N ASN A 143 -0.30 47.79 -27.88
CA ASN A 143 -0.67 46.78 -28.87
C ASN A 143 0.48 46.61 -29.87
N ASP A 144 1.63 46.15 -29.39
CA ASP A 144 2.70 45.60 -30.23
C ASP A 144 3.48 44.56 -29.41
N GLY A 145 3.15 43.31 -29.64
CA GLY A 145 4.12 42.20 -29.61
C GLY A 145 4.68 41.79 -28.23
N VAL A 146 3.96 41.93 -27.12
CA VAL A 146 4.25 41.11 -25.93
C VAL A 146 3.29 39.95 -25.93
N SER A 147 3.71 38.84 -26.49
CA SER A 147 3.20 37.55 -26.15
C SER A 147 3.24 37.45 -24.64
N LEU A 148 2.08 37.71 -23.99
CA LEU A 148 1.85 37.28 -22.61
C LEU A 148 2.25 35.85 -22.55
N LEU A 149 3.18 35.52 -21.67
CA LEU A 149 3.56 34.16 -21.31
C LEU A 149 2.28 33.36 -21.00
N GLU A 150 1.66 32.86 -22.04
CA GLU A 150 0.68 31.78 -21.90
C GLU A 150 1.43 30.63 -21.25
N GLY A 151 1.05 30.34 -20.02
CA GLY A 151 1.24 29.03 -19.44
C GLY A 151 2.62 28.73 -18.87
N GLN A 152 3.12 29.49 -17.92
CA GLN A 152 3.92 28.86 -16.89
C GLN A 152 2.94 28.17 -15.92
N SER A 153 2.61 26.92 -16.21
CA SER A 153 1.99 26.06 -15.24
C SER A 153 2.85 26.06 -13.96
N ALA A 154 2.21 26.23 -12.81
CA ALA A 154 2.94 26.18 -11.55
C ALA A 154 3.78 24.89 -11.50
N PRO A 155 5.03 24.94 -11.01
CA PRO A 155 5.91 23.78 -11.00
C PRO A 155 5.27 22.62 -10.21
N SER A 156 5.54 21.39 -10.63
CA SER A 156 5.13 20.21 -9.87
C SER A 156 5.85 20.19 -8.52
N VAL A 157 5.11 19.89 -7.44
CA VAL A 157 5.64 19.84 -6.08
C VAL A 157 5.44 18.43 -5.53
N ARG A 158 6.50 17.80 -5.05
CA ARG A 158 6.44 16.49 -4.39
C ARG A 158 6.36 16.66 -2.88
N LEU A 159 5.40 16.00 -2.27
CA LEU A 159 5.16 15.99 -0.83
C LEU A 159 5.20 14.56 -0.33
N PHE A 160 5.96 14.32 0.74
CA PHE A 160 6.02 13.02 1.40
C PHE A 160 5.06 13.02 2.58
N GLN A 161 4.12 12.10 2.58
CA GLN A 161 3.14 11.92 3.65
C GLN A 161 3.57 10.78 4.56
N ALA A 162 4.18 11.11 5.68
CA ALA A 162 4.55 10.12 6.68
C ALA A 162 3.31 9.51 7.35
N PRO A 163 3.34 8.22 7.78
CA PRO A 163 2.28 7.62 8.56
C PRO A 163 2.08 8.39 9.88
N PRO A 164 0.89 8.28 10.52
CA PRO A 164 0.69 8.78 11.87
C PRO A 164 1.68 8.15 12.85
N GLU A 165 2.05 8.89 13.91
CA GLU A 165 2.98 8.38 14.92
C GLU A 165 2.44 7.08 15.54
N GLY A 166 3.29 6.07 15.65
CA GLY A 166 2.91 4.75 16.17
C GLY A 166 2.06 3.91 15.20
N THR A 167 2.12 4.19 13.91
CA THR A 167 1.46 3.37 12.89
C THR A 167 2.40 3.03 11.73
N ASP A 168 2.13 1.89 11.08
CA ASP A 168 2.74 1.50 9.82
C ASP A 168 1.68 1.53 8.71
N VAL A 169 2.01 2.10 7.55
CA VAL A 169 1.15 2.03 6.37
C VAL A 169 1.17 0.60 5.84
N VAL A 170 0.00 0.06 5.60
CA VAL A 170 -0.19 -1.30 5.05
C VAL A 170 -0.47 -1.23 3.57
N SER A 171 -1.12 -0.15 3.12
CA SER A 171 -1.60 0.01 1.75
C SER A 171 -1.63 1.48 1.37
N GLY A 172 -1.28 1.75 0.13
CA GLY A 172 -1.11 3.09 -0.44
C GLY A 172 -2.30 4.02 -0.36
N GLY A 173 -1.99 5.28 -0.53
CA GLY A 173 -2.96 6.35 -0.40
C GLY A 173 -3.84 6.52 -1.63
N VAL A 174 -5.16 6.52 -1.44
CA VAL A 174 -6.14 6.81 -2.47
C VAL A 174 -6.64 8.25 -2.32
N LEU A 175 -6.44 9.06 -3.36
CA LEU A 175 -6.87 10.46 -3.38
C LEU A 175 -8.38 10.57 -3.56
N SER A 176 -9.02 11.45 -2.79
CA SER A 176 -10.42 11.78 -3.04
C SER A 176 -10.61 12.49 -4.39
N PRO A 177 -11.72 12.29 -5.10
CA PRO A 177 -11.98 12.96 -6.39
C PRO A 177 -11.87 14.49 -6.33
N ASN A 178 -12.20 15.11 -5.19
CA ASN A 178 -12.09 16.55 -4.99
C ASN A 178 -10.68 17.03 -4.58
N GLY A 179 -9.68 16.12 -4.47
CA GLY A 179 -8.31 16.42 -4.11
C GLY A 179 -8.09 16.90 -2.67
N LYS A 180 -9.07 16.77 -1.77
CA LYS A 180 -8.96 17.31 -0.40
C LYS A 180 -8.48 16.31 0.63
N PHE A 181 -8.63 15.02 0.34
CA PHE A 181 -8.35 13.95 1.27
C PHE A 181 -7.48 12.86 0.64
N LEU A 182 -6.72 12.20 1.47
CA LEU A 182 -5.97 10.98 1.19
C LEU A 182 -6.46 9.90 2.15
N ALA A 183 -7.06 8.82 1.64
CA ALA A 183 -7.42 7.64 2.43
C ALA A 183 -6.32 6.59 2.29
N PHE A 184 -5.97 5.92 3.36
CA PHE A 184 -4.95 4.87 3.39
C PHE A 184 -5.25 3.86 4.49
N VAL A 185 -4.65 2.70 4.39
CA VAL A 185 -4.76 1.65 5.40
C VAL A 185 -3.49 1.65 6.23
N ALA A 186 -3.63 1.75 7.55
CA ALA A 186 -2.50 1.67 8.46
C ALA A 186 -2.84 0.82 9.68
N ARG A 187 -1.78 0.25 10.26
CA ARG A 187 -1.82 -0.60 11.45
C ARG A 187 -1.14 0.12 12.60
N GLN A 188 -1.70 0.05 13.79
CA GLN A 188 -1.03 0.55 14.99
C GLN A 188 0.12 -0.37 15.39
N THR A 189 1.28 0.24 15.73
CA THR A 189 2.45 -0.47 16.24
C THR A 189 2.47 -0.38 17.76
N GLY A 190 2.48 -1.52 18.47
CA GLY A 190 2.53 -1.57 19.95
C GLY A 190 2.24 -2.98 20.46
N GLU A 191 2.84 -3.35 21.58
CA GLU A 191 2.75 -4.71 22.15
C GLU A 191 1.32 -5.08 22.64
N ASP A 192 0.49 -4.09 22.98
CA ASP A 192 -0.85 -4.27 23.56
C ASP A 192 -2.00 -4.11 22.53
N GLN A 193 -1.72 -3.95 21.24
CA GLN A 193 -2.72 -3.72 20.20
C GLN A 193 -3.00 -5.01 19.41
N ASP A 194 -4.24 -5.23 18.99
CA ASP A 194 -4.64 -6.39 18.16
C ASP A 194 -4.01 -6.37 16.77
N GLY A 195 -3.36 -5.25 16.41
CA GLY A 195 -2.61 -5.04 15.16
C GLY A 195 -3.43 -5.14 13.90
N SER A 196 -4.75 -5.05 14.01
CA SER A 196 -5.61 -5.05 12.84
C SER A 196 -5.41 -3.76 12.03
N ALA A 197 -5.37 -3.90 10.71
CA ALA A 197 -5.29 -2.78 9.80
C ALA A 197 -6.62 -2.02 9.79
N SER A 198 -6.56 -0.71 9.85
CA SER A 198 -7.72 0.17 9.90
C SER A 198 -7.64 1.24 8.81
N LEU A 199 -8.78 1.80 8.45
CA LEU A 199 -8.87 2.89 7.49
C LEU A 199 -8.52 4.21 8.18
N TRP A 200 -7.66 4.98 7.54
CA TRP A 200 -7.24 6.30 7.96
C TRP A 200 -7.51 7.32 6.88
N VAL A 201 -7.84 8.53 7.28
CA VAL A 201 -8.04 9.66 6.35
C VAL A 201 -7.16 10.82 6.79
N ARG A 202 -6.49 11.44 5.81
CA ARG A 202 -5.71 12.65 5.98
C ARG A 202 -6.31 13.78 5.16
N SER A 203 -6.54 14.92 5.78
CA SER A 203 -6.86 16.16 5.08
C SER A 203 -5.60 16.74 4.45
N LEU A 204 -5.62 16.92 3.15
CA LEU A 204 -4.51 17.57 2.42
C LEU A 204 -4.53 19.09 2.52
N GLN A 205 -5.60 19.66 3.09
CA GLN A 205 -5.75 21.11 3.25
C GLN A 205 -5.10 21.62 4.54
N ASN A 206 -5.24 20.88 5.64
CA ASN A 206 -4.76 21.31 6.97
C ASN A 206 -3.82 20.29 7.63
N GLY A 207 -3.62 19.11 7.02
CA GLY A 207 -2.74 18.06 7.51
C GLY A 207 -3.32 17.17 8.62
N ASP A 208 -4.57 17.42 9.06
CA ASP A 208 -5.22 16.58 10.07
C ASP A 208 -5.32 15.13 9.58
N VAL A 209 -5.08 14.19 10.50
CA VAL A 209 -5.17 12.77 10.23
C VAL A 209 -5.97 12.08 11.33
N TRP A 210 -6.88 11.17 10.93
CA TRP A 210 -7.70 10.41 11.87
C TRP A 210 -7.96 9.00 11.36
N GLN A 211 -8.12 8.08 12.30
CA GLN A 211 -8.61 6.74 12.05
C GLN A 211 -10.13 6.78 11.89
N VAL A 212 -10.68 6.08 10.90
CA VAL A 212 -12.13 5.92 10.73
C VAL A 212 -12.61 4.84 11.71
N PRO A 213 -13.46 5.18 12.70
CA PRO A 213 -13.91 4.24 13.71
C PRO A 213 -14.69 3.06 13.10
N GLY A 214 -14.60 1.88 13.72
CA GLY A 214 -15.32 0.68 13.30
C GLY A 214 -14.77 0.00 12.03
N THR A 215 -13.67 0.49 11.49
CA THR A 215 -13.02 -0.11 10.33
C THR A 215 -11.83 -0.95 10.79
N GLN A 216 -11.99 -2.27 10.76
CA GLN A 216 -10.95 -3.24 11.13
C GLN A 216 -10.77 -4.25 9.99
N GLN A 217 -9.56 -4.79 9.82
CA GLN A 217 -9.22 -5.74 8.75
C GLN A 217 -9.55 -5.21 7.34
N VAL A 218 -9.32 -3.92 7.15
CA VAL A 218 -9.65 -3.20 5.91
C VAL A 218 -8.61 -3.45 4.84
N SER A 219 -9.08 -3.57 3.60
CA SER A 219 -8.24 -3.57 2.41
C SER A 219 -8.87 -2.78 1.27
N LYS A 220 -8.05 -2.32 0.32
CA LYS A 220 -8.44 -1.75 -0.97
C LYS A 220 -9.51 -0.65 -0.88
N PRO A 221 -9.27 0.44 -0.12
CA PRO A 221 -10.21 1.54 -0.03
C PRO A 221 -10.39 2.27 -1.37
N PHE A 222 -11.58 2.81 -1.61
CA PHE A 222 -11.89 3.64 -2.76
C PHE A 222 -12.96 4.69 -2.39
N TRP A 223 -13.01 5.78 -3.14
CA TRP A 223 -13.88 6.90 -2.84
C TRP A 223 -15.21 6.87 -3.57
N SER A 224 -16.26 7.41 -2.91
CA SER A 224 -17.45 7.86 -3.61
C SER A 224 -17.15 9.08 -4.50
N PRO A 225 -17.85 9.27 -5.63
CA PRO A 225 -17.60 10.36 -6.57
C PRO A 225 -17.71 11.76 -5.95
N ASP A 226 -18.56 11.91 -4.92
CA ASP A 226 -18.76 13.17 -4.20
C ASP A 226 -17.73 13.40 -3.08
N SER A 227 -16.80 12.44 -2.87
CA SER A 227 -15.75 12.49 -1.84
C SER A 227 -16.27 12.52 -0.38
N ARG A 228 -17.47 12.02 -0.13
CA ARG A 228 -18.08 12.01 1.21
C ARG A 228 -18.08 10.65 1.87
N GLN A 229 -17.95 9.60 1.08
CA GLN A 229 -17.95 8.21 1.55
C GLN A 229 -16.74 7.46 1.01
N LEU A 230 -16.40 6.38 1.71
CA LEU A 230 -15.38 5.41 1.33
C LEU A 230 -16.03 4.04 1.20
N GLY A 231 -15.69 3.34 0.12
CA GLY A 231 -15.90 1.91 0.00
C GLY A 231 -14.62 1.17 0.38
N TYR A 232 -14.74 -0.02 0.93
CA TYR A 232 -13.61 -0.87 1.33
C TYR A 232 -14.04 -2.33 1.48
N PHE A 233 -13.07 -3.22 1.55
CA PHE A 233 -13.33 -4.64 1.81
C PHE A 233 -12.86 -5.00 3.21
N ALA A 234 -13.68 -5.75 3.94
CA ALA A 234 -13.37 -6.31 5.23
C ALA A 234 -14.27 -7.51 5.53
N ASN A 235 -13.72 -8.56 6.16
CA ASN A 235 -14.48 -9.72 6.63
C ASN A 235 -15.35 -10.38 5.53
N GLY A 236 -14.80 -10.55 4.32
CA GLY A 236 -15.50 -11.15 3.20
C GLY A 236 -16.68 -10.33 2.65
N LYS A 237 -16.66 -9.01 2.86
CA LYS A 237 -17.73 -8.09 2.42
C LYS A 237 -17.16 -6.84 1.78
N LEU A 238 -17.92 -6.30 0.83
CA LEU A 238 -17.81 -4.93 0.38
C LEU A 238 -18.65 -4.06 1.30
N LEU A 239 -18.04 -3.05 1.89
CA LEU A 239 -18.62 -2.15 2.87
C LEU A 239 -18.48 -0.70 2.42
N THR A 240 -19.38 0.17 2.86
CA THR A 240 -19.26 1.62 2.70
C THR A 240 -19.35 2.32 4.06
N THR A 241 -18.68 3.48 4.18
CA THR A 241 -18.70 4.31 5.40
C THR A 241 -18.58 5.79 5.06
N ASP A 242 -19.07 6.65 5.96
CA ASP A 242 -18.70 8.07 5.91
C ASP A 242 -17.27 8.28 6.46
N LEU A 243 -16.74 9.49 6.31
CA LEU A 243 -15.36 9.81 6.72
C LEU A 243 -15.09 9.70 8.22
N TYR A 244 -16.12 9.57 9.04
CA TYR A 244 -16.03 9.55 10.50
C TYR A 244 -16.53 8.25 11.12
N GLY A 245 -16.91 7.25 10.29
CA GLY A 245 -17.39 5.95 10.76
C GLY A 245 -18.77 5.99 11.43
N ASN A 246 -19.56 7.05 11.20
CA ASN A 246 -20.91 7.15 11.79
C ASN A 246 -21.90 6.17 11.12
N THR A 247 -21.66 5.82 9.86
CA THR A 247 -22.44 4.85 9.11
C THR A 247 -21.50 3.82 8.50
N ILE A 248 -21.77 2.53 8.74
CA ILE A 248 -21.08 1.42 8.08
C ILE A 248 -22.16 0.51 7.52
N GLU A 249 -22.20 0.40 6.19
CA GLU A 249 -23.21 -0.37 5.47
C GLU A 249 -22.57 -1.50 4.67
N ALA A 250 -23.16 -2.69 4.73
CA ALA A 250 -22.74 -3.82 3.93
C ALA A 250 -23.45 -3.79 2.58
N VAL A 251 -22.66 -3.70 1.49
CA VAL A 251 -23.19 -3.69 0.11
C VAL A 251 -23.41 -5.11 -0.40
N THR A 252 -22.38 -5.96 -0.28
CA THR A 252 -22.48 -7.36 -0.73
C THR A 252 -21.37 -8.23 -0.12
N ALA A 253 -21.52 -9.55 -0.22
CA ALA A 253 -20.46 -10.51 0.09
C ALA A 253 -19.46 -10.60 -1.08
N VAL A 254 -18.16 -10.72 -0.75
CA VAL A 254 -17.07 -10.82 -1.73
C VAL A 254 -16.06 -11.85 -1.22
N GLY A 255 -15.67 -12.80 -2.06
CA GLY A 255 -14.76 -13.88 -1.67
C GLY A 255 -13.31 -13.41 -1.57
N SER A 256 -12.75 -12.96 -2.69
CA SER A 256 -11.36 -12.49 -2.77
C SER A 256 -11.28 -11.20 -3.60
N PRO A 257 -11.38 -10.04 -2.94
CA PRO A 257 -11.47 -8.76 -3.63
C PRO A 257 -10.15 -8.41 -4.35
N ALA A 258 -10.28 -7.89 -5.59
CA ALA A 258 -9.15 -7.45 -6.41
C ALA A 258 -9.35 -6.03 -6.97
N GLY A 259 -9.88 -5.12 -6.15
CA GLY A 259 -10.10 -3.72 -6.47
C GLY A 259 -11.57 -3.37 -6.75
N ALA A 260 -11.88 -2.08 -6.64
CA ALA A 260 -13.21 -1.53 -6.93
C ALA A 260 -13.17 -0.05 -7.31
N THR A 261 -14.24 0.42 -7.93
CA THR A 261 -14.48 1.81 -8.27
C THR A 261 -15.95 2.17 -8.08
N TRP A 262 -16.22 3.42 -7.69
CA TRP A 262 -17.57 3.94 -7.48
C TRP A 262 -17.94 4.94 -8.57
N GLY A 263 -18.93 4.61 -9.39
CA GLY A 263 -19.39 5.45 -10.49
C GLY A 263 -20.26 6.63 -10.02
N ALA A 264 -20.33 7.68 -10.84
CA ALA A 264 -21.15 8.86 -10.55
C ALA A 264 -22.67 8.57 -10.60
N ASP A 265 -23.06 7.45 -11.15
CA ASP A 265 -24.40 6.91 -11.17
C ASP A 265 -24.77 6.06 -9.93
N ASN A 266 -23.93 6.10 -8.91
CA ASN A 266 -24.08 5.39 -7.65
C ASN A 266 -24.04 3.86 -7.77
N ARG A 267 -23.30 3.33 -8.76
CA ARG A 267 -22.96 1.91 -8.86
C ARG A 267 -21.50 1.69 -8.45
N ILE A 268 -21.23 0.53 -7.86
CA ILE A 268 -19.89 0.06 -7.55
C ILE A 268 -19.54 -1.09 -8.51
N LEU A 269 -18.45 -0.96 -9.24
CA LEU A 269 -17.82 -1.99 -10.03
C LEU A 269 -16.65 -2.56 -9.24
N PHE A 270 -16.64 -3.87 -9.02
CA PHE A 270 -15.61 -4.53 -8.23
C PHE A 270 -15.15 -5.85 -8.85
N ALA A 271 -13.93 -6.23 -8.53
CA ALA A 271 -13.36 -7.52 -8.89
C ALA A 271 -13.45 -8.48 -7.70
N ASP A 272 -13.84 -9.72 -7.98
CA ASP A 272 -13.92 -10.83 -7.03
C ASP A 272 -13.27 -12.08 -7.64
N TRP A 273 -12.04 -12.33 -7.27
CA TRP A 273 -11.28 -13.45 -7.78
C TRP A 273 -11.78 -14.78 -7.17
N PRO A 274 -11.87 -15.88 -7.95
CA PRO A 274 -11.61 -16.00 -9.40
C PRO A 274 -12.85 -15.76 -10.25
N ARG A 275 -13.93 -15.22 -9.71
CA ARG A 275 -15.25 -15.12 -10.39
C ARG A 275 -15.30 -14.08 -11.51
N GLY A 276 -14.55 -12.97 -11.40
CA GLY A 276 -14.50 -11.93 -12.42
C GLY A 276 -14.93 -10.55 -11.91
N LEU A 277 -15.56 -9.75 -12.77
CA LEU A 277 -15.99 -8.39 -12.46
C LEU A 277 -17.52 -8.32 -12.28
N PHE A 278 -17.94 -7.54 -11.29
CA PHE A 278 -19.34 -7.38 -10.88
C PHE A 278 -19.71 -5.92 -10.70
N VAL A 279 -20.97 -5.59 -10.97
CA VAL A 279 -21.57 -4.28 -10.69
C VAL A 279 -22.73 -4.46 -9.71
N VAL A 280 -22.80 -3.56 -8.73
CA VAL A 280 -23.86 -3.53 -7.73
C VAL A 280 -24.25 -2.08 -7.42
N PRO A 281 -25.53 -1.75 -7.14
CA PRO A 281 -25.89 -0.46 -6.57
C PRO A 281 -25.19 -0.24 -5.22
N ALA A 282 -24.65 0.96 -4.98
CA ALA A 282 -23.95 1.26 -3.74
C ALA A 282 -24.84 1.20 -2.49
N SER A 283 -26.16 1.30 -2.66
CA SER A 283 -27.15 1.10 -1.57
C SER A 283 -27.26 -0.35 -1.08
N GLY A 284 -26.71 -1.31 -1.84
CA GLY A 284 -26.83 -2.75 -1.53
C GLY A 284 -28.21 -3.36 -1.82
N ASP A 285 -29.19 -2.58 -2.25
CA ASP A 285 -30.58 -3.01 -2.42
C ASP A 285 -30.89 -3.62 -3.81
N GLY A 286 -29.87 -3.83 -4.64
CA GLY A 286 -30.05 -4.27 -6.02
C GLY A 286 -29.46 -5.62 -6.35
N GLU A 287 -29.78 -6.09 -7.55
CA GLU A 287 -29.21 -7.31 -8.10
C GLU A 287 -27.72 -7.10 -8.47
N ILE A 288 -26.88 -8.07 -8.10
CA ILE A 288 -25.48 -8.10 -8.49
C ILE A 288 -25.39 -8.62 -9.92
N GLN A 289 -24.82 -7.82 -10.81
CA GLN A 289 -24.64 -8.18 -12.21
C GLN A 289 -23.18 -8.53 -12.47
N GLN A 290 -22.91 -9.72 -12.99
CA GLN A 290 -21.58 -10.07 -13.52
C GLN A 290 -21.41 -9.42 -14.90
N VAL A 291 -20.30 -8.66 -15.08
CA VAL A 291 -20.03 -7.89 -16.31
C VAL A 291 -18.83 -8.42 -17.09
N ALA A 292 -17.96 -9.18 -16.43
CA ALA A 292 -16.90 -9.94 -17.06
C ALA A 292 -16.61 -11.19 -16.25
N SER A 293 -16.25 -12.27 -16.92
CA SER A 293 -15.99 -13.58 -16.30
C SER A 293 -14.69 -14.13 -16.83
N LEU A 294 -13.99 -14.90 -15.99
CA LEU A 294 -12.90 -15.77 -16.41
C LEU A 294 -13.40 -17.05 -17.10
N GLU A 295 -14.73 -17.26 -17.16
CA GLU A 295 -15.35 -18.44 -17.79
C GLU A 295 -15.14 -18.47 -19.29
N GLY A 296 -14.61 -19.59 -19.78
CA GLY A 296 -14.39 -19.82 -21.21
C GLY A 296 -12.96 -19.59 -21.71
N ASP A 297 -12.14 -18.89 -20.93
CA ASP A 297 -10.70 -18.70 -21.24
C ASP A 297 -9.85 -19.31 -20.13
N ALA A 298 -9.41 -20.55 -20.35
CA ALA A 298 -8.57 -21.29 -19.39
C ALA A 298 -7.17 -20.66 -19.19
N GLU A 299 -6.85 -19.65 -19.98
CA GLU A 299 -5.55 -18.98 -19.97
C GLU A 299 -5.54 -17.69 -19.15
N ASP A 300 -6.69 -17.04 -18.94
CA ASP A 300 -6.80 -15.84 -18.11
C ASP A 300 -6.98 -16.23 -16.64
N ILE A 301 -6.13 -15.74 -15.78
CA ILE A 301 -6.07 -16.13 -14.37
C ILE A 301 -6.67 -15.10 -13.42
N ALA A 302 -6.72 -13.80 -13.81
CA ALA A 302 -7.35 -12.78 -12.98
C ALA A 302 -7.84 -11.59 -13.80
N LEU A 303 -8.94 -10.97 -13.31
CA LEU A 303 -9.43 -9.66 -13.74
C LEU A 303 -9.38 -8.74 -12.51
N ASN A 304 -8.52 -7.71 -12.56
CA ASN A 304 -8.19 -6.90 -11.39
C ASN A 304 -8.41 -5.40 -11.66
N TRP A 305 -8.52 -4.64 -10.60
CA TRP A 305 -8.44 -3.17 -10.57
C TRP A 305 -9.36 -2.47 -11.57
N PRO A 306 -10.67 -2.78 -11.56
CA PRO A 306 -11.58 -2.08 -12.44
C PRO A 306 -11.69 -0.60 -12.06
N GLN A 307 -11.79 0.28 -13.07
CA GLN A 307 -12.06 1.70 -12.90
C GLN A 307 -13.03 2.19 -13.96
N PHE A 308 -14.13 2.83 -13.54
CA PHE A 308 -15.03 3.47 -14.46
C PHE A 308 -14.36 4.59 -15.26
N LEU A 309 -14.69 4.67 -16.53
CA LEU A 309 -14.44 5.87 -17.33
C LEU A 309 -15.49 6.95 -16.97
N PRO A 310 -15.24 8.23 -17.32
CA PRO A 310 -16.13 9.33 -16.93
C PRO A 310 -17.57 9.21 -17.42
N ASP A 311 -17.85 8.35 -18.40
CA ASP A 311 -19.20 8.08 -18.92
C ASP A 311 -20.00 7.09 -18.04
N ASN A 312 -19.41 6.48 -17.02
CA ASN A 312 -19.98 5.44 -16.15
C ASN A 312 -20.55 4.22 -16.88
N ARG A 313 -20.25 4.08 -18.14
CA ARG A 313 -20.66 2.97 -19.01
C ARG A 313 -19.45 2.08 -19.32
N ARG A 314 -18.36 2.69 -19.77
CA ARG A 314 -17.11 1.99 -20.07
C ARG A 314 -16.22 1.98 -18.82
N TYR A 315 -15.35 0.99 -18.76
CA TYR A 315 -14.41 0.83 -17.64
C TYR A 315 -13.11 0.20 -18.14
N ILE A 316 -12.01 0.55 -17.49
CA ILE A 316 -10.73 -0.13 -17.67
C ILE A 316 -10.58 -1.20 -16.59
N TYR A 317 -9.81 -2.25 -16.89
CA TYR A 317 -9.44 -3.30 -15.93
C TYR A 317 -8.19 -4.02 -16.42
N GLN A 318 -7.47 -4.65 -15.49
CA GLN A 318 -6.31 -5.48 -15.82
C GLN A 318 -6.76 -6.92 -16.08
N VAL A 319 -6.24 -7.51 -17.14
CA VAL A 319 -6.26 -8.95 -17.38
C VAL A 319 -4.88 -9.49 -17.07
N VAL A 320 -4.81 -10.51 -16.22
CA VAL A 320 -3.60 -11.30 -15.99
C VAL A 320 -3.82 -12.65 -16.66
N SER A 321 -2.96 -13.01 -17.60
CA SER A 321 -3.08 -14.22 -18.39
C SER A 321 -1.80 -15.03 -18.39
N LEU A 322 -1.94 -16.34 -18.56
CA LEU A 322 -0.83 -17.27 -18.80
C LEU A 322 -0.21 -17.09 -20.19
N VAL A 323 -0.96 -16.47 -21.10
CA VAL A 323 -0.47 -16.05 -22.42
C VAL A 323 -0.01 -14.61 -22.30
N PRO A 324 1.30 -14.34 -22.37
CA PRO A 324 1.85 -12.99 -22.15
C PRO A 324 1.18 -11.93 -23.04
N GLU A 325 0.87 -12.26 -24.29
CA GLU A 325 0.23 -11.36 -25.24
C GLU A 325 -1.20 -10.98 -24.85
N ARG A 326 -1.83 -11.72 -23.94
CA ARG A 326 -3.17 -11.42 -23.40
C ARG A 326 -3.11 -10.58 -22.13
N THR A 327 -2.01 -10.65 -21.37
CA THR A 327 -1.83 -9.80 -20.18
C THR A 327 -1.80 -8.34 -20.58
N GLY A 328 -2.56 -7.49 -19.89
CA GLY A 328 -2.60 -6.06 -20.19
C GLY A 328 -3.79 -5.35 -19.56
N VAL A 329 -3.96 -4.09 -19.92
CA VAL A 329 -5.14 -3.30 -19.58
C VAL A 329 -6.15 -3.34 -20.71
N TYR A 330 -7.39 -3.60 -20.35
CA TYR A 330 -8.53 -3.73 -21.27
C TYR A 330 -9.57 -2.65 -20.97
N VAL A 331 -10.34 -2.33 -21.99
CA VAL A 331 -11.59 -1.55 -21.86
C VAL A 331 -12.75 -2.49 -22.01
N GLY A 332 -13.70 -2.45 -21.08
CA GLY A 332 -14.99 -3.12 -21.14
C GLY A 332 -16.13 -2.12 -21.27
N ASP A 333 -17.26 -2.56 -21.80
CA ASP A 333 -18.47 -1.77 -21.99
C ASP A 333 -19.67 -2.50 -21.38
N LEU A 334 -20.33 -1.87 -20.41
CA LEU A 334 -21.45 -2.47 -19.67
C LEU A 334 -22.70 -2.73 -20.54
N GLU A 335 -22.90 -1.98 -21.62
CA GLU A 335 -24.07 -2.14 -22.45
C GLU A 335 -23.87 -3.21 -23.52
N SER A 336 -22.74 -3.21 -24.20
CA SER A 336 -22.44 -4.18 -25.26
C SER A 336 -21.87 -5.50 -24.76
N GLY A 337 -21.28 -5.52 -23.55
CA GLY A 337 -20.55 -6.65 -23.00
C GLY A 337 -19.25 -6.96 -23.75
N GLN A 338 -18.81 -6.07 -24.65
CA GLN A 338 -17.58 -6.23 -25.42
C GLN A 338 -16.38 -5.67 -24.66
N SER A 339 -15.22 -6.25 -24.92
CA SER A 339 -13.95 -5.74 -24.40
C SER A 339 -12.86 -5.80 -25.47
N PHE A 340 -11.85 -4.92 -25.35
CA PHE A 340 -10.66 -4.91 -26.17
C PHE A 340 -9.46 -4.48 -25.37
N LYS A 341 -8.28 -4.94 -25.79
CA LYS A 341 -7.02 -4.59 -25.12
C LYS A 341 -6.62 -3.16 -25.49
N LEU A 342 -6.31 -2.37 -24.45
CA LEU A 342 -5.89 -0.97 -24.55
C LEU A 342 -4.37 -0.83 -24.48
N LEU A 343 -3.72 -1.56 -23.57
CA LEU A 343 -2.29 -1.39 -23.29
C LEU A 343 -1.65 -2.73 -22.93
N ASP A 344 -0.46 -2.97 -23.51
CA ASP A 344 0.42 -4.07 -23.11
C ASP A 344 1.24 -3.68 -21.89
N THR A 345 0.88 -4.22 -20.72
CA THR A 345 1.57 -3.97 -19.46
C THR A 345 1.26 -5.08 -18.46
N THR A 346 2.21 -5.34 -17.57
CA THR A 346 1.99 -6.26 -16.43
C THR A 346 1.44 -5.57 -15.20
N SER A 347 1.40 -4.22 -15.17
CA SER A 347 0.86 -3.45 -14.05
C SER A 347 -0.60 -3.05 -14.30
N PRO A 348 -1.40 -2.88 -13.23
CA PRO A 348 -2.68 -2.18 -13.37
C PRO A 348 -2.46 -0.75 -13.84
N ALA A 349 -3.49 -0.17 -14.44
CA ALA A 349 -3.47 1.23 -14.84
C ALA A 349 -4.56 2.04 -14.11
N THR A 350 -4.27 3.30 -13.89
CA THR A 350 -5.19 4.28 -13.30
C THR A 350 -5.48 5.39 -14.30
N LEU A 351 -6.73 5.69 -14.55
CA LEU A 351 -7.12 6.84 -15.34
C LEU A 351 -7.02 8.10 -14.47
N ALA A 352 -6.16 9.02 -14.90
CA ALA A 352 -5.99 10.33 -14.29
C ALA A 352 -6.69 11.41 -15.15
N PRO A 353 -7.39 12.38 -14.52
CA PRO A 353 -7.97 13.49 -15.25
C PRO A 353 -6.90 14.35 -15.97
N PRO A 354 -7.18 14.97 -17.15
CA PRO A 354 -8.46 14.82 -17.85
C PRO A 354 -8.61 13.49 -18.60
N TYR A 355 -7.55 12.91 -19.15
CA TYR A 355 -7.52 11.64 -19.87
C TYR A 355 -6.08 11.17 -20.04
N HIS A 356 -5.43 10.81 -18.92
CA HIS A 356 -4.13 10.16 -18.96
C HIS A 356 -4.24 8.79 -18.32
N LEU A 357 -3.66 7.80 -18.96
CA LEU A 357 -3.52 6.47 -18.41
C LEU A 357 -2.16 6.38 -17.70
N LEU A 358 -2.19 6.15 -16.39
CA LEU A 358 -1.01 6.00 -15.55
C LEU A 358 -0.75 4.52 -15.31
N HIS A 359 0.46 4.07 -15.55
CA HIS A 359 0.87 2.70 -15.26
C HIS A 359 2.35 2.66 -14.83
N VAL A 360 2.77 1.58 -14.18
CA VAL A 360 4.17 1.38 -13.77
C VAL A 360 4.83 0.38 -14.71
N GLN A 361 6.03 0.70 -15.18
CA GLN A 361 6.86 -0.18 -15.97
C GLN A 361 8.32 -0.01 -15.53
N GLN A 362 8.96 -1.09 -15.10
CA GLN A 362 10.37 -1.09 -14.69
C GLN A 362 10.69 0.03 -13.68
N ASP A 363 10.01 0.10 -12.55
CA ASP A 363 10.15 1.16 -11.53
C ASP A 363 9.80 2.59 -11.97
N MET A 364 9.31 2.78 -13.19
CA MET A 364 8.90 4.06 -13.72
C MET A 364 7.39 4.21 -13.75
N LEU A 365 6.87 5.29 -13.18
CA LEU A 365 5.49 5.72 -13.36
C LEU A 365 5.38 6.48 -14.67
N ILE A 366 4.60 5.96 -15.59
CA ILE A 366 4.42 6.46 -16.96
C ILE A 366 3.01 7.01 -17.09
N ALA A 367 2.88 8.16 -17.75
CA ALA A 367 1.60 8.73 -18.17
C ALA A 367 1.50 8.71 -19.68
N GLU A 368 0.43 8.12 -20.20
CA GLU A 368 0.08 8.13 -21.61
C GLU A 368 -1.24 8.85 -21.84
N GLU A 369 -1.30 9.73 -22.82
CA GLU A 369 -2.51 10.46 -23.17
C GLU A 369 -3.50 9.53 -23.91
N LEU A 370 -4.75 9.50 -23.46
CA LEU A 370 -5.83 8.71 -24.01
C LEU A 370 -6.84 9.61 -24.73
N ASP A 371 -7.14 9.32 -25.99
CA ASP A 371 -8.26 9.98 -26.67
C ASP A 371 -9.60 9.48 -26.08
N PRO A 372 -10.43 10.37 -25.49
CA PRO A 372 -11.65 9.97 -24.82
C PRO A 372 -12.75 9.45 -25.76
N GLN A 373 -12.67 9.72 -27.06
CA GLN A 373 -13.66 9.33 -28.05
C GLN A 373 -13.33 7.98 -28.67
N THR A 374 -12.09 7.83 -29.14
CA THR A 374 -11.63 6.60 -29.79
C THR A 374 -11.11 5.58 -28.80
N LEU A 375 -10.71 5.99 -27.59
CA LEU A 375 -10.01 5.20 -26.58
C LEU A 375 -8.69 4.62 -27.13
N GLU A 376 -8.03 5.41 -27.98
CA GLU A 376 -6.69 5.09 -28.46
C GLU A 376 -5.65 5.92 -27.70
N LEU A 377 -4.50 5.32 -27.42
CA LEU A 377 -3.37 6.02 -26.85
C LEU A 377 -2.70 6.89 -27.93
N THR A 378 -2.43 8.15 -27.66
CA THR A 378 -1.87 9.10 -28.63
C THR A 378 -0.39 8.87 -28.96
N GLY A 379 0.21 7.86 -28.32
CA GLY A 379 1.60 7.41 -28.58
C GLY A 379 2.68 8.21 -27.87
N ARG A 380 2.33 9.19 -27.04
CA ARG A 380 3.29 9.90 -26.18
C ARG A 380 3.26 9.33 -24.77
N ALA A 381 4.36 8.67 -24.38
CA ALA A 381 4.58 8.18 -23.06
C ALA A 381 5.54 9.12 -22.31
N ASN A 382 5.14 9.59 -21.13
CA ASN A 382 5.94 10.50 -20.32
C ASN A 382 6.25 9.86 -18.96
N VAL A 383 7.53 9.85 -18.57
CA VAL A 383 7.94 9.37 -17.24
C VAL A 383 7.66 10.45 -16.20
N ILE A 384 6.79 10.17 -15.23
CA ILE A 384 6.41 11.08 -14.13
C ILE A 384 7.31 10.91 -12.91
N ALA A 385 7.65 9.68 -12.59
CA ALA A 385 8.47 9.35 -11.43
C ALA A 385 9.31 8.10 -11.71
N ARG A 386 10.39 7.94 -10.93
CA ARG A 386 11.22 6.74 -10.88
C ARG A 386 11.29 6.23 -9.45
N GLY A 387 11.67 4.97 -9.28
CA GLY A 387 11.69 4.32 -7.97
C GLY A 387 10.27 4.08 -7.44
N VAL A 388 9.31 3.85 -8.32
CA VAL A 388 7.94 3.48 -7.98
C VAL A 388 7.88 1.95 -7.88
N SER A 389 7.32 1.44 -6.79
CA SER A 389 7.19 -0.01 -6.61
C SER A 389 6.38 -0.61 -7.77
N GLU A 390 6.87 -1.69 -8.38
CA GLU A 390 6.04 -2.47 -9.29
C GLU A 390 4.95 -3.20 -8.49
N PRO A 391 3.66 -3.05 -8.86
CA PRO A 391 2.62 -3.82 -8.21
C PRO A 391 2.82 -5.31 -8.51
N SER A 392 2.83 -6.15 -7.48
CA SER A 392 2.76 -7.60 -7.68
C SER A 392 1.38 -7.99 -8.25
N LEU A 393 1.24 -9.17 -8.82
CA LEU A 393 -0.03 -9.66 -9.39
C LEU A 393 -1.22 -9.64 -8.41
N THR A 394 -0.93 -9.67 -7.11
CA THR A 394 -1.90 -9.62 -6.01
C THR A 394 -1.84 -8.32 -5.21
N ALA A 395 -0.89 -7.42 -5.52
CA ALA A 395 -0.67 -6.20 -4.77
C ALA A 395 -1.78 -5.18 -5.02
N GLU A 396 -1.87 -4.24 -4.11
CA GLU A 396 -2.78 -3.12 -4.20
C GLU A 396 -2.39 -2.19 -5.35
N ASN A 397 -3.35 -1.46 -5.91
CA ASN A 397 -3.04 -0.39 -6.85
C ASN A 397 -2.31 0.72 -6.08
N ILE A 398 -1.04 0.89 -6.36
CA ILE A 398 -0.15 1.82 -5.67
C ILE A 398 -0.23 3.24 -6.22
N VAL A 399 -1.04 3.49 -7.26
CA VAL A 399 -1.17 4.78 -7.94
C VAL A 399 -2.61 5.26 -7.84
N SER A 400 -2.81 6.48 -7.39
CA SER A 400 -4.11 7.15 -7.39
C SER A 400 -3.97 8.58 -7.89
N ALA A 401 -4.94 9.06 -8.68
CA ALA A 401 -4.94 10.39 -9.25
C ALA A 401 -6.27 11.11 -9.05
N SER A 402 -6.19 12.42 -8.85
CA SER A 402 -7.29 13.36 -8.98
C SER A 402 -6.85 14.51 -9.89
N ALA A 403 -7.70 15.51 -10.15
CA ALA A 403 -7.44 16.54 -11.18
C ALA A 403 -5.98 17.06 -11.21
N ASP A 404 -5.45 17.52 -10.08
CA ASP A 404 -4.12 18.12 -9.99
C ASP A 404 -3.16 17.34 -9.08
N LEU A 405 -3.64 16.25 -8.49
CA LEU A 405 -2.88 15.47 -7.52
C LEU A 405 -2.67 14.04 -8.03
N LEU A 406 -1.49 13.54 -7.76
CA LEU A 406 -1.09 12.17 -8.00
C LEU A 406 -0.47 11.62 -6.73
N SER A 407 -0.95 10.48 -6.24
CA SER A 407 -0.31 9.76 -5.15
C SER A 407 0.24 8.42 -5.62
N PHE A 408 1.37 8.03 -5.08
CA PHE A 408 1.96 6.70 -5.28
C PHE A 408 2.86 6.32 -4.11
N GLU A 409 3.08 5.05 -3.97
CA GLU A 409 4.08 4.54 -3.04
C GLU A 409 5.46 4.62 -3.70
N GLN A 410 6.36 5.35 -3.05
CA GLN A 410 7.77 5.39 -3.44
C GLN A 410 8.53 4.40 -2.56
N GLY A 411 9.26 3.54 -3.16
CA GLY A 411 10.15 2.60 -2.53
C GLY A 411 10.38 1.45 -3.49
N VAL A 412 11.61 1.17 -3.79
CA VAL A 412 11.95 -0.18 -4.22
C VAL A 412 11.61 -1.02 -2.99
N LEU A 413 10.54 -1.80 -3.04
CA LEU A 413 10.35 -2.90 -2.11
C LEU A 413 11.58 -3.81 -2.32
N GLN A 414 12.69 -3.48 -1.66
CA GLN A 414 13.75 -4.45 -1.50
C GLN A 414 13.18 -5.51 -0.57
N GLN A 415 12.45 -6.45 -1.14
CA GLN A 415 12.09 -7.66 -0.44
C GLN A 415 13.39 -8.41 -0.23
N ASN A 416 13.93 -8.33 0.96
CA ASN A 416 15.07 -9.11 1.36
C ASN A 416 14.57 -10.32 2.15
N VAL A 417 14.86 -11.48 1.63
CA VAL A 417 14.63 -12.72 2.37
C VAL A 417 15.56 -12.72 3.58
N THR A 418 14.98 -12.58 4.76
CA THR A 418 15.72 -12.35 6.00
C THR A 418 15.42 -13.45 7.02
N TRP A 419 16.43 -13.89 7.73
CA TRP A 419 16.28 -14.77 8.87
C TRP A 419 15.81 -14.02 10.11
N PHE A 420 14.85 -14.59 10.81
CA PHE A 420 14.37 -14.13 12.11
C PHE A 420 14.52 -15.23 13.14
N SER A 421 14.82 -14.85 14.39
CA SER A 421 14.82 -15.79 15.51
C SER A 421 13.38 -16.17 15.89
N ARG A 422 13.24 -17.14 16.75
CA ARG A 422 11.95 -17.57 17.30
C ARG A 422 11.21 -16.47 18.08
N GLU A 423 11.94 -15.49 18.59
CA GLU A 423 11.44 -14.31 19.29
C GLU A 423 11.14 -13.12 18.35
N GLY A 424 11.33 -13.32 17.03
CA GLY A 424 11.10 -12.27 16.02
C GLY A 424 12.25 -11.27 15.89
N GLN A 425 13.43 -11.56 16.42
CA GLN A 425 14.61 -10.73 16.24
C GLN A 425 15.18 -10.96 14.84
N ARG A 426 15.45 -9.87 14.13
CA ARG A 426 16.08 -9.93 12.81
C ARG A 426 17.51 -10.45 12.95
N LEU A 427 17.81 -11.46 12.18
CA LEU A 427 19.15 -12.05 12.02
C LEU A 427 19.78 -11.60 10.70
N ASP A 428 20.50 -12.48 10.03
CA ASP A 428 21.16 -12.18 8.77
C ASP A 428 20.17 -12.16 7.59
N ALA A 429 20.34 -11.21 6.68
CA ALA A 429 19.66 -11.19 5.39
C ALA A 429 20.44 -12.04 4.37
N LEU A 430 19.72 -12.74 3.50
CA LEU A 430 20.36 -13.41 2.37
C LEU A 430 20.71 -12.35 1.33
N ALA A 431 21.98 -12.28 0.95
CA ALA A 431 22.43 -11.40 -0.14
C ALA A 431 22.01 -11.99 -1.49
N ILE A 432 20.77 -11.75 -1.88
CA ILE A 432 20.19 -12.25 -3.13
C ILE A 432 19.81 -11.05 -3.99
N PRO A 433 20.12 -11.05 -5.31
CA PRO A 433 19.97 -9.86 -6.16
C PRO A 433 18.54 -9.64 -6.67
N THR A 434 17.57 -10.40 -6.17
CA THR A 434 16.19 -10.38 -6.68
C THR A 434 15.20 -10.67 -5.58
N THR A 435 13.97 -10.24 -5.76
CA THR A 435 12.83 -10.55 -4.89
C THR A 435 12.43 -12.01 -5.05
N PHE A 436 12.42 -12.74 -3.97
CA PHE A 436 12.00 -14.14 -3.95
C PHE A 436 10.67 -14.31 -3.23
N PHE A 437 9.89 -15.25 -3.72
CA PHE A 437 8.68 -15.77 -3.06
C PHE A 437 8.68 -17.30 -3.13
N ASN A 438 7.80 -17.94 -2.38
CA ASN A 438 7.74 -19.40 -2.20
C ASN A 438 9.10 -19.98 -1.74
N PRO A 439 9.70 -19.49 -0.63
CA PRO A 439 10.95 -20.05 -0.13
C PRO A 439 10.75 -21.48 0.36
N ARG A 440 11.62 -22.38 -0.09
CA ARG A 440 11.62 -23.80 0.27
C ARG A 440 13.00 -24.24 0.70
N ILE A 441 13.19 -24.46 1.97
CA ILE A 441 14.45 -25.00 2.51
C ILE A 441 14.53 -26.49 2.16
N SER A 442 15.70 -26.93 1.70
CA SER A 442 15.94 -28.36 1.41
C SER A 442 15.82 -29.23 2.66
N PRO A 443 15.51 -30.53 2.54
CA PRO A 443 15.42 -31.45 3.67
C PRO A 443 16.67 -31.50 4.54
N ASP A 444 17.87 -31.26 3.98
CA ASP A 444 19.14 -31.19 4.69
C ASP A 444 19.45 -29.81 5.31
N GLY A 445 18.57 -28.82 5.13
CA GLY A 445 18.69 -27.47 5.67
C GLY A 445 19.75 -26.58 5.02
N LYS A 446 20.39 -27.00 3.92
CA LYS A 446 21.58 -26.33 3.37
C LYS A 446 21.27 -25.48 2.12
N ARG A 447 20.18 -25.78 1.45
CA ARG A 447 19.81 -25.16 0.17
C ARG A 447 18.43 -24.52 0.25
N LEU A 448 18.20 -23.52 -0.57
CA LEU A 448 16.92 -22.83 -0.71
C LEU A 448 16.51 -22.88 -2.19
N LEU A 449 15.30 -23.35 -2.47
CA LEU A 449 14.59 -23.06 -3.71
C LEU A 449 13.64 -21.89 -3.48
N ALA A 450 13.56 -20.99 -4.44
CA ALA A 450 12.62 -19.89 -4.43
C ALA A 450 12.27 -19.45 -5.84
N SER A 451 11.11 -18.84 -6.01
CA SER A 451 10.67 -18.24 -7.27
C SER A 451 10.96 -16.76 -7.30
N SER A 452 11.21 -16.20 -8.48
CA SER A 452 11.27 -14.76 -8.71
C SER A 452 10.34 -14.38 -9.85
N SER A 453 9.61 -13.27 -9.68
CA SER A 453 8.71 -12.72 -10.72
C SER A 453 9.22 -11.38 -11.27
N ILE A 454 10.43 -10.95 -10.90
CA ILE A 454 11.00 -9.70 -11.41
C ILE A 454 11.25 -9.82 -12.91
N THR A 455 10.80 -8.81 -13.65
CA THR A 455 10.86 -8.72 -15.11
C THR A 455 12.24 -8.98 -15.70
N ASP A 456 13.31 -8.62 -14.98
CA ASP A 456 14.68 -8.80 -15.45
C ASP A 456 15.24 -10.21 -15.24
N ASN A 457 14.67 -10.98 -14.27
CA ASN A 457 15.16 -12.31 -13.92
C ASN A 457 14.08 -13.25 -13.37
N PRO A 458 12.96 -13.48 -14.09
CA PRO A 458 11.92 -14.40 -13.64
C PRO A 458 12.42 -15.83 -13.62
N GLY A 459 11.82 -16.66 -12.75
CA GLY A 459 12.04 -18.09 -12.75
C GLY A 459 12.40 -18.70 -11.40
N LEU A 460 12.88 -19.93 -11.47
CA LEU A 460 13.27 -20.74 -10.31
C LEU A 460 14.75 -20.55 -10.00
N TRP A 461 15.05 -20.30 -8.73
CA TRP A 461 16.39 -20.09 -8.21
C TRP A 461 16.76 -21.12 -7.14
N LEU A 462 18.02 -21.50 -7.13
CA LEU A 462 18.66 -22.33 -6.11
C LEU A 462 19.75 -21.51 -5.42
N SER A 463 19.69 -21.43 -4.09
CA SER A 463 20.72 -20.80 -3.27
C SER A 463 21.35 -21.77 -2.30
N GLN A 464 22.66 -21.62 -2.04
CA GLN A 464 23.40 -22.28 -0.98
C GLN A 464 23.39 -21.40 0.27
N LEU A 465 22.63 -21.79 1.29
CA LEU A 465 22.37 -20.96 2.47
C LEU A 465 23.62 -20.58 3.26
N GLU A 466 24.63 -21.47 3.33
CA GLU A 466 25.86 -21.22 4.07
C GLU A 466 26.87 -20.33 3.30
N ARG A 467 26.82 -20.36 1.95
CA ARG A 467 27.82 -19.68 1.10
C ARG A 467 27.29 -18.42 0.45
N GLY A 468 25.99 -18.20 0.48
CA GLY A 468 25.36 -17.09 -0.23
C GLY A 468 25.47 -17.19 -1.77
N GLU A 469 25.85 -18.37 -2.31
CA GLU A 469 25.89 -18.64 -3.73
C GLU A 469 24.48 -18.93 -4.24
N TYR A 470 24.12 -18.39 -5.39
CA TYR A 470 22.81 -18.62 -6.01
C TYR A 470 22.94 -18.77 -7.54
N ALA A 471 22.03 -19.56 -8.09
CA ALA A 471 21.94 -19.77 -9.52
C ALA A 471 20.48 -19.92 -9.97
N ARG A 472 20.15 -19.35 -11.13
CA ARG A 472 18.87 -19.59 -11.77
C ARG A 472 18.86 -20.99 -12.37
N LEU A 473 17.89 -21.82 -11.99
CA LEU A 473 17.72 -23.18 -12.50
C LEU A 473 16.89 -23.21 -13.78
N GLU A 474 15.80 -22.43 -13.81
CA GLU A 474 14.82 -22.46 -14.89
C GLU A 474 14.21 -21.08 -15.08
N THR A 475 13.86 -20.73 -16.32
CA THR A 475 13.08 -19.53 -16.66
C THR A 475 11.60 -19.87 -16.61
N ASP A 476 10.76 -18.88 -16.32
CA ASP A 476 9.29 -19.04 -16.28
C ASP A 476 8.79 -20.17 -15.35
N ALA A 477 9.55 -20.49 -14.31
CA ALA A 477 9.23 -21.55 -13.36
C ALA A 477 8.86 -20.99 -12.00
N ILE A 478 7.77 -21.48 -11.42
CA ILE A 478 7.20 -21.02 -10.14
C ILE A 478 6.82 -22.17 -9.23
N GLY A 479 6.64 -21.88 -7.93
CA GLY A 479 6.09 -22.77 -6.93
C GLY A 479 6.91 -24.06 -6.71
N PRO A 480 8.22 -23.97 -6.39
CA PRO A 480 9.05 -25.17 -6.25
C PRO A 480 8.70 -25.97 -5.01
N VAL A 481 8.86 -27.31 -5.11
CA VAL A 481 8.88 -28.24 -3.99
C VAL A 481 10.07 -29.20 -4.11
N TRP A 482 10.69 -29.50 -2.96
CA TRP A 482 11.79 -30.45 -2.87
C TRP A 482 11.31 -31.90 -2.91
N SER A 483 12.04 -32.78 -3.55
CA SER A 483 11.89 -34.22 -3.29
C SER A 483 12.37 -34.54 -1.87
N PRO A 484 11.85 -35.59 -1.21
CA PRO A 484 12.24 -35.96 0.15
C PRO A 484 13.73 -36.26 0.32
N ASP A 485 14.39 -36.73 -0.72
CA ASP A 485 15.84 -36.99 -0.73
C ASP A 485 16.68 -35.74 -1.05
N GLY A 486 16.02 -34.61 -1.31
CA GLY A 486 16.68 -33.35 -1.64
C GLY A 486 17.39 -33.30 -2.99
N LYS A 487 17.25 -34.33 -3.87
CA LYS A 487 17.97 -34.41 -5.14
C LYS A 487 17.21 -33.82 -6.32
N HIS A 488 15.89 -33.67 -6.19
CA HIS A 488 15.04 -33.17 -7.25
C HIS A 488 14.24 -31.96 -6.78
N ALA A 489 13.89 -31.12 -7.73
CA ALA A 489 12.92 -30.05 -7.59
C ALA A 489 11.75 -30.30 -8.53
N ALA A 490 10.52 -30.25 -8.04
CA ALA A 490 9.35 -30.13 -8.88
C ALA A 490 8.90 -28.66 -8.88
N PHE A 491 8.37 -28.20 -9.99
CA PHE A 491 7.92 -26.83 -10.20
C PHE A 491 6.90 -26.78 -11.35
N THR A 492 6.25 -25.64 -11.51
CA THR A 492 5.36 -25.41 -12.64
C THR A 492 5.93 -24.37 -13.59
N THR A 493 5.61 -24.48 -14.87
CA THR A 493 5.92 -23.54 -15.93
C THR A 493 4.64 -23.18 -16.69
N ARG A 494 4.74 -22.23 -17.64
CA ARG A 494 3.58 -21.73 -18.37
C ARG A 494 2.45 -21.31 -17.41
N GLY A 495 2.83 -20.53 -16.35
CA GLY A 495 1.87 -20.03 -15.36
C GLY A 495 1.13 -21.10 -14.57
N GLY A 496 1.69 -22.30 -14.40
CA GLY A 496 1.06 -23.38 -13.63
C GLY A 496 0.40 -24.47 -14.49
N LEU A 497 0.42 -24.38 -15.80
CA LEU A 497 -0.20 -25.39 -16.67
C LEU A 497 0.64 -26.66 -16.80
N ASP A 498 1.96 -26.53 -16.85
CA ASP A 498 2.88 -27.63 -16.98
C ASP A 498 3.59 -27.89 -15.65
N MET A 499 3.63 -29.15 -15.22
CA MET A 499 4.36 -29.59 -14.04
C MET A 499 5.60 -30.36 -14.48
N GLN A 500 6.75 -29.98 -13.96
CA GLN A 500 8.04 -30.54 -14.31
C GLN A 500 8.83 -30.99 -13.08
N VAL A 501 9.72 -31.95 -13.26
CA VAL A 501 10.70 -32.40 -12.27
C VAL A 501 12.10 -32.29 -12.85
N ARG A 502 13.02 -31.71 -12.09
CA ARG A 502 14.42 -31.52 -12.45
C ARG A 502 15.35 -32.21 -11.47
N ASP A 503 16.34 -32.92 -11.98
CA ASP A 503 17.46 -33.46 -11.19
C ASP A 503 18.46 -32.32 -10.90
N LEU A 504 18.74 -32.08 -9.62
CA LEU A 504 19.62 -30.99 -9.15
C LEU A 504 21.08 -31.41 -9.05
N ASP A 505 21.36 -32.70 -9.00
CA ASP A 505 22.72 -33.26 -8.87
C ASP A 505 23.27 -33.77 -10.23
N GLY A 506 22.42 -33.85 -11.27
CA GLY A 506 22.72 -34.38 -12.57
C GLY A 506 22.83 -33.32 -13.69
N ASN A 507 22.60 -33.75 -14.93
CA ASN A 507 22.71 -32.89 -16.16
C ASN A 507 21.62 -31.79 -16.24
N GLY A 508 20.79 -31.65 -15.24
CA GLY A 508 19.84 -30.54 -15.10
C GLY A 508 18.71 -30.48 -16.14
N ALA A 509 18.42 -31.56 -16.85
CA ALA A 509 17.28 -31.60 -17.77
C ALA A 509 15.96 -31.76 -16.94
N SER A 510 14.98 -30.88 -17.24
CA SER A 510 13.65 -30.97 -16.66
C SER A 510 12.80 -31.97 -17.43
N ARG A 511 12.02 -32.79 -16.70
CA ARG A 511 11.09 -33.77 -17.26
C ARG A 511 9.66 -33.33 -16.99
N LEU A 512 8.88 -33.16 -18.04
CA LEU A 512 7.44 -32.92 -17.96
C LEU A 512 6.73 -34.13 -17.36
N ILE A 513 5.89 -33.93 -16.33
CA ILE A 513 5.07 -34.97 -15.71
C ILE A 513 3.57 -34.77 -15.92
N SER A 514 3.13 -33.53 -16.11
CA SER A 514 1.73 -33.22 -16.46
C SER A 514 1.66 -31.92 -17.25
N SER A 515 0.74 -31.88 -18.23
CA SER A 515 0.34 -30.67 -18.94
C SER A 515 -1.18 -30.66 -19.06
N SER A 516 -1.82 -29.57 -18.69
CA SER A 516 -3.29 -29.40 -18.76
C SER A 516 -3.67 -27.95 -18.85
N ASN A 517 -4.94 -27.69 -19.11
CA ASN A 517 -5.50 -26.31 -19.13
C ASN A 517 -5.94 -25.81 -17.74
N ALA A 518 -5.72 -26.59 -16.66
CA ALA A 518 -6.01 -26.16 -15.30
C ALA A 518 -4.73 -25.75 -14.59
N VAL A 519 -4.75 -24.60 -13.93
CA VAL A 519 -3.63 -24.10 -13.11
C VAL A 519 -3.37 -25.05 -11.95
N LYS A 520 -2.12 -25.39 -11.75
CA LYS A 520 -1.60 -26.25 -10.67
C LYS A 520 -0.64 -25.44 -9.80
N ILE A 521 -0.84 -25.48 -8.50
CA ILE A 521 0.05 -24.87 -7.50
C ILE A 521 0.62 -26.02 -6.67
N LEU A 522 1.92 -26.24 -6.77
CA LEU A 522 2.55 -27.32 -6.03
C LEU A 522 2.57 -27.03 -4.54
N ASN A 523 2.17 -28.00 -3.74
CA ASN A 523 2.09 -27.87 -2.30
C ASN A 523 3.23 -28.62 -1.61
N ASP A 524 3.32 -29.94 -1.81
CA ASP A 524 4.31 -30.76 -1.15
C ASP A 524 4.58 -32.05 -1.92
N TRP A 525 5.62 -32.78 -1.52
CA TRP A 525 5.98 -34.08 -2.07
C TRP A 525 5.78 -35.16 -1.01
N THR A 526 5.19 -36.32 -1.38
CA THR A 526 5.01 -37.43 -0.42
C THR A 526 6.35 -37.94 0.10
N VAL A 527 6.42 -38.33 1.35
CA VAL A 527 7.65 -38.76 2.03
C VAL A 527 8.32 -39.96 1.36
N ASP A 528 7.54 -40.84 0.70
CA ASP A 528 8.03 -41.97 -0.08
C ASP A 528 8.54 -41.60 -1.49
N GLY A 529 8.42 -40.29 -1.86
CA GLY A 529 8.85 -39.77 -3.16
C GLY A 529 7.94 -40.18 -4.34
N SER A 530 6.83 -40.86 -4.12
CA SER A 530 6.01 -41.43 -5.17
C SER A 530 5.06 -40.41 -5.84
N ALA A 531 4.60 -39.41 -5.10
CA ALA A 531 3.61 -38.45 -5.59
C ALA A 531 3.86 -37.02 -5.11
N ILE A 532 3.24 -36.05 -5.78
CA ILE A 532 3.21 -34.64 -5.41
C ILE A 532 1.76 -34.28 -5.08
N VAL A 533 1.57 -33.61 -3.95
CA VAL A 533 0.31 -32.97 -3.59
C VAL A 533 0.31 -31.56 -4.19
N TYR A 534 -0.78 -31.19 -4.83
CA TYR A 534 -0.92 -29.89 -5.46
C TYR A 534 -2.36 -29.38 -5.37
N THR A 535 -2.53 -28.08 -5.43
CA THR A 535 -3.81 -27.40 -5.56
C THR A 535 -4.15 -27.26 -7.03
N ARG A 536 -5.39 -27.54 -7.41
CA ARG A 536 -5.91 -27.40 -8.77
C ARG A 536 -7.20 -26.60 -8.76
N GLN A 537 -7.35 -25.66 -9.67
CA GLN A 537 -8.60 -24.97 -9.88
C GLN A 537 -9.64 -25.93 -10.47
N ASN A 538 -10.83 -25.99 -9.88
CA ASN A 538 -11.94 -26.81 -10.37
C ASN A 538 -12.86 -26.04 -11.31
N GLU A 539 -13.81 -26.74 -11.96
CA GLU A 539 -14.76 -26.14 -12.90
C GLU A 539 -15.73 -25.14 -12.25
N SER A 540 -15.99 -25.30 -10.95
CA SER A 540 -16.84 -24.38 -10.16
C SER A 540 -16.05 -23.22 -9.59
N LYS A 541 -14.73 -23.13 -9.90
CA LYS A 541 -13.80 -22.07 -9.52
C LYS A 541 -13.39 -22.00 -8.06
N GLY A 542 -13.63 -23.05 -7.31
CA GLY A 542 -12.91 -23.34 -6.08
C GLY A 542 -11.53 -23.92 -6.35
N LEU A 543 -10.77 -24.12 -5.30
CA LEU A 543 -9.48 -24.82 -5.36
C LEU A 543 -9.66 -26.15 -4.65
N ASP A 544 -9.16 -27.23 -5.26
CA ASP A 544 -9.20 -28.58 -4.69
C ASP A 544 -7.78 -29.11 -4.52
N LEU A 545 -7.57 -30.02 -3.56
CA LEU A 545 -6.33 -30.75 -3.41
C LEU A 545 -6.32 -32.00 -4.25
N TRP A 546 -5.23 -32.18 -4.99
CA TRP A 546 -4.99 -33.32 -5.87
C TRP A 546 -3.63 -33.95 -5.58
N THR A 547 -3.45 -35.18 -6.02
CA THR A 547 -2.14 -35.85 -6.07
C THR A 547 -1.82 -36.28 -7.49
N ILE A 548 -0.53 -36.21 -7.85
CA ILE A 548 0.00 -36.69 -9.11
C ILE A 548 1.13 -37.65 -8.84
N ARG A 549 1.09 -38.84 -9.45
CA ARG A 549 2.18 -39.81 -9.35
C ARG A 549 3.36 -39.35 -10.24
N VAL A 550 4.54 -39.24 -9.64
CA VAL A 550 5.74 -38.71 -10.32
C VAL A 550 6.20 -39.62 -11.46
N GLN A 551 5.99 -40.92 -11.35
CA GLN A 551 6.48 -41.90 -12.32
C GLN A 551 5.76 -41.82 -13.67
N ASP A 552 4.43 -41.71 -13.65
CA ASP A 552 3.57 -41.86 -14.84
C ASP A 552 2.59 -40.71 -15.05
N GLY A 553 2.60 -39.68 -14.18
CA GLY A 553 1.74 -38.50 -14.30
C GLY A 553 0.27 -38.79 -14.02
N THR A 554 -0.07 -39.91 -13.35
CA THR A 554 -1.47 -40.23 -12.98
C THR A 554 -1.96 -39.24 -11.92
N GLU A 555 -3.04 -38.51 -12.22
CA GLU A 555 -3.66 -37.54 -11.34
C GLU A 555 -4.88 -38.14 -10.65
N GLN A 556 -5.09 -37.83 -9.37
CA GLN A 556 -6.31 -38.20 -8.64
C GLN A 556 -6.68 -37.11 -7.61
N PRO A 557 -7.98 -36.86 -7.39
CA PRO A 557 -8.39 -35.95 -6.32
C PRO A 557 -8.00 -36.51 -4.96
N LEU A 558 -7.50 -35.64 -4.07
CA LEU A 558 -7.22 -35.94 -2.67
C LEU A 558 -8.33 -35.40 -1.77
N LEU A 559 -8.71 -34.11 -1.93
CA LEU A 559 -9.81 -33.48 -1.25
C LEU A 559 -10.48 -32.51 -2.23
N ALA A 560 -11.73 -32.81 -2.58
CA ALA A 560 -12.52 -32.01 -3.52
C ALA A 560 -13.93 -31.86 -2.92
N THR A 561 -14.18 -30.74 -2.28
CA THR A 561 -15.45 -30.41 -1.63
C THR A 561 -16.10 -29.19 -2.28
N PRO A 562 -17.27 -28.73 -1.87
CA PRO A 562 -17.83 -27.45 -2.35
C PRO A 562 -17.06 -26.22 -1.86
N PHE A 563 -16.09 -26.40 -0.98
CA PHE A 563 -15.27 -25.35 -0.40
C PHE A 563 -13.95 -25.20 -1.16
N THR A 564 -13.15 -24.21 -0.78
CA THR A 564 -11.81 -24.00 -1.32
C THR A 564 -10.79 -24.68 -0.42
N GLU A 565 -9.99 -25.60 -0.97
CA GLU A 565 -8.89 -26.28 -0.26
C GLU A 565 -7.56 -25.99 -0.96
N SER A 566 -6.56 -25.57 -0.18
CA SER A 566 -5.25 -25.16 -0.71
C SER A 566 -4.11 -25.31 0.31
N GLN A 567 -2.90 -24.95 -0.08
CA GLN A 567 -1.71 -24.79 0.77
C GLN A 567 -1.37 -26.04 1.60
N ALA A 568 -1.53 -27.21 1.04
CA ALA A 568 -1.33 -28.47 1.74
C ALA A 568 0.15 -28.71 2.11
N ARG A 569 0.39 -29.27 3.30
CA ARG A 569 1.71 -29.70 3.81
C ARG A 569 1.61 -31.03 4.50
N LEU A 570 2.40 -31.97 4.05
CA LEU A 570 2.51 -33.27 4.70
C LEU A 570 3.38 -33.17 5.95
N SER A 571 3.01 -33.88 7.00
CA SER A 571 3.87 -34.01 8.16
C SER A 571 5.18 -34.75 7.78
N PRO A 572 6.28 -34.53 8.47
CA PRO A 572 7.56 -35.19 8.18
C PRO A 572 7.52 -36.72 8.20
N GLN A 573 6.59 -37.31 8.91
CA GLN A 573 6.37 -38.77 8.93
C GLN A 573 5.37 -39.22 7.84
N GLY A 574 4.66 -38.27 7.19
CA GLY A 574 3.70 -38.56 6.13
C GLY A 574 2.37 -39.15 6.61
N ASP A 575 2.05 -39.06 7.90
CA ASP A 575 0.83 -39.56 8.50
C ASP A 575 -0.26 -38.53 8.73
N TRP A 576 0.09 -37.22 8.59
CA TRP A 576 -0.81 -36.10 8.66
C TRP A 576 -0.62 -35.17 7.47
N ILE A 577 -1.67 -34.44 7.15
CA ILE A 577 -1.67 -33.32 6.21
C ILE A 577 -2.27 -32.11 6.89
N ALA A 578 -1.57 -30.95 6.83
CA ALA A 578 -2.11 -29.65 7.15
C ALA A 578 -2.54 -28.96 5.86
N TYR A 579 -3.67 -28.29 5.83
CA TYR A 579 -4.17 -27.58 4.66
C TYR A 579 -5.07 -26.41 5.07
N VAL A 580 -5.42 -25.56 4.13
CA VAL A 580 -6.30 -24.41 4.35
C VAL A 580 -7.64 -24.66 3.67
N SER A 581 -8.74 -24.35 4.36
CA SER A 581 -10.10 -24.43 3.80
C SER A 581 -10.99 -23.29 4.32
N ASP A 582 -11.95 -22.85 3.49
CA ASP A 582 -12.95 -21.86 3.85
C ASP A 582 -14.28 -22.47 4.35
N GLU A 583 -14.30 -23.75 4.67
CA GLU A 583 -15.51 -24.46 5.12
C GLU A 583 -16.16 -23.89 6.40
N SER A 584 -15.40 -23.19 7.24
CA SER A 584 -15.90 -22.46 8.42
C SER A 584 -16.45 -21.08 8.12
N GLY A 585 -16.46 -20.68 6.84
CA GLY A 585 -16.87 -19.33 6.37
C GLY A 585 -15.72 -18.34 6.21
N GLN A 586 -14.49 -18.74 6.52
CA GLN A 586 -13.24 -18.01 6.27
C GLN A 586 -12.10 -19.02 6.13
N MET A 587 -10.98 -18.59 5.53
CA MET A 587 -9.81 -19.43 5.38
C MET A 587 -9.17 -19.76 6.73
N GLU A 588 -9.17 -21.04 7.09
CA GLU A 588 -8.62 -21.58 8.33
C GLU A 588 -7.68 -22.76 8.05
N VAL A 589 -6.72 -22.96 8.93
CA VAL A 589 -5.82 -24.13 8.89
C VAL A 589 -6.51 -25.33 9.52
N TYR A 590 -6.52 -26.44 8.80
CA TYR A 590 -7.00 -27.75 9.22
C TYR A 590 -5.88 -28.78 9.18
N VAL A 591 -6.01 -29.82 9.98
CA VAL A 591 -5.18 -31.03 9.87
C VAL A 591 -6.07 -32.25 9.74
N ALA A 592 -5.62 -33.26 9.00
CA ALA A 592 -6.28 -34.52 8.87
C ALA A 592 -5.25 -35.66 8.72
N ARG A 593 -5.65 -36.91 8.98
CA ARG A 593 -4.77 -38.04 8.71
C ARG A 593 -4.59 -38.27 7.22
N TYR A 594 -3.36 -38.47 6.80
CA TYR A 594 -3.04 -38.76 5.42
C TYR A 594 -2.78 -40.25 5.21
N PRO A 595 -3.25 -40.88 4.09
CA PRO A 595 -4.00 -40.28 2.99
C PRO A 595 -5.54 -40.28 3.15
N GLY A 596 -6.07 -40.86 4.20
CA GLY A 596 -7.52 -41.15 4.36
C GLY A 596 -8.37 -39.91 4.68
N LEU A 597 -7.76 -38.83 5.13
CA LEU A 597 -8.38 -37.54 5.51
C LEU A 597 -9.41 -37.64 6.65
N ASP A 598 -9.32 -38.73 7.46
CA ASP A 598 -10.06 -38.88 8.70
C ASP A 598 -9.40 -38.13 9.87
N ASP A 599 -10.05 -38.09 11.03
CA ASP A 599 -9.60 -37.33 12.22
C ASP A 599 -9.30 -35.85 11.92
N LYS A 600 -10.17 -35.22 11.10
CA LYS A 600 -10.02 -33.80 10.73
C LYS A 600 -10.22 -32.89 11.93
N ARG A 601 -9.33 -31.89 12.10
CA ARG A 601 -9.37 -30.91 13.18
C ARG A 601 -9.06 -29.51 12.64
N GLN A 602 -9.83 -28.53 13.06
CA GLN A 602 -9.52 -27.11 12.83
C GLN A 602 -8.43 -26.68 13.81
N ILE A 603 -7.39 -26.03 13.30
CA ILE A 603 -6.23 -25.59 14.06
C ILE A 603 -6.28 -24.09 14.33
N SER A 604 -6.54 -23.27 13.31
CA SER A 604 -6.64 -21.82 13.47
C SER A 604 -8.09 -21.40 13.74
N ASN A 605 -8.25 -20.22 14.33
CA ASN A 605 -9.53 -19.58 14.57
C ASN A 605 -9.35 -18.07 14.43
N GLY A 606 -10.09 -17.45 13.52
CA GLY A 606 -9.94 -16.04 13.18
C GLY A 606 -9.04 -15.79 11.96
N GLY A 607 -8.90 -16.83 11.12
CA GLY A 607 -8.12 -16.82 9.88
C GLY A 607 -6.69 -17.31 10.06
N GLY A 608 -6.22 -18.04 9.05
CA GLY A 608 -4.84 -18.54 9.03
C GLY A 608 -4.51 -19.28 7.75
N GLY A 609 -3.22 -19.30 7.40
CA GLY A 609 -2.73 -19.98 6.20
C GLY A 609 -1.25 -20.31 6.25
N GLN A 610 -0.74 -20.84 5.16
CA GLN A 610 0.67 -21.18 4.95
C GLN A 610 1.22 -22.12 6.04
N PRO A 611 0.58 -23.28 6.31
CA PRO A 611 1.04 -24.18 7.36
C PRO A 611 2.43 -24.74 7.04
N GLN A 612 3.28 -24.88 8.06
CA GLN A 612 4.64 -25.43 7.97
C GLN A 612 4.91 -26.35 9.17
N TRP A 613 5.45 -27.53 8.92
CA TRP A 613 5.81 -28.46 9.98
C TRP A 613 7.27 -28.30 10.42
N ARG A 614 7.53 -28.45 11.73
CA ARG A 614 8.91 -28.70 12.19
C ARG A 614 9.34 -30.11 11.76
N SER A 615 10.63 -30.30 11.45
CA SER A 615 11.14 -31.54 10.87
C SER A 615 10.94 -32.79 11.75
N ASP A 616 10.82 -32.62 13.07
CA ASP A 616 10.53 -33.73 14.02
C ASP A 616 9.02 -33.93 14.29
N GLN A 617 8.16 -33.20 13.58
CA GLN A 617 6.69 -33.14 13.76
C GLN A 617 6.25 -32.65 15.15
N GLY A 618 7.13 -32.09 15.95
CA GLY A 618 6.81 -31.60 17.30
C GLY A 618 6.03 -30.27 17.32
N GLU A 619 6.00 -29.55 16.23
CA GLU A 619 5.27 -28.29 16.09
C GLU A 619 4.74 -28.10 14.67
N LEU A 620 3.59 -27.43 14.59
CA LEU A 620 2.99 -26.91 13.35
C LEU A 620 2.96 -25.39 13.45
N TYR A 621 3.45 -24.71 12.44
CA TYR A 621 3.42 -23.26 12.32
C TYR A 621 2.41 -22.83 11.28
N TYR A 622 1.87 -21.61 11.43
CA TYR A 622 1.05 -20.98 10.39
C TYR A 622 1.10 -19.46 10.51
N LEU A 623 0.75 -18.79 9.44
CA LEU A 623 0.59 -17.33 9.40
C LEU A 623 -0.87 -16.98 9.74
N SER A 624 -1.09 -16.17 10.79
CA SER A 624 -2.42 -15.68 11.16
C SER A 624 -2.84 -14.49 10.30
N GLN A 625 -4.12 -14.15 10.32
CA GLN A 625 -4.66 -13.00 9.58
C GLN A 625 -4.00 -11.67 9.99
N ASP A 626 -3.55 -11.54 11.24
CA ASP A 626 -2.79 -10.40 11.74
C ASP A 626 -1.28 -10.47 11.42
N ARG A 627 -0.89 -11.37 10.48
CA ARG A 627 0.49 -11.58 9.99
C ARG A 627 1.48 -11.98 11.08
N ALA A 628 1.02 -12.69 12.09
CA ALA A 628 1.90 -13.26 13.09
C ALA A 628 2.21 -14.72 12.76
N ILE A 629 3.46 -15.13 12.97
CA ILE A 629 3.81 -16.55 13.01
C ILE A 629 3.22 -17.14 14.29
N MET A 630 2.35 -18.12 14.10
CA MET A 630 1.72 -18.89 15.15
C MET A 630 2.40 -20.25 15.27
N VAL A 631 2.41 -20.81 16.47
CA VAL A 631 2.92 -22.19 16.71
C VAL A 631 1.89 -23.00 17.46
N VAL A 632 1.72 -24.24 17.03
CA VAL A 632 0.86 -25.25 17.65
C VAL A 632 1.74 -26.42 18.08
N PRO A 633 1.88 -26.70 19.38
CA PRO A 633 2.59 -27.88 19.85
C PRO A 633 1.89 -29.14 19.39
N VAL A 634 2.66 -30.12 18.91
CA VAL A 634 2.16 -31.44 18.49
C VAL A 634 2.75 -32.52 19.38
N SER A 635 1.91 -33.28 20.06
CA SER A 635 2.32 -34.40 20.93
C SER A 635 2.10 -35.73 20.22
N LEU A 636 3.15 -36.54 20.18
CA LEU A 636 3.15 -37.84 19.50
C LEU A 636 3.06 -39.03 20.51
N SER A 637 3.04 -38.78 21.83
CA SER A 637 3.32 -39.79 22.86
C SER A 637 2.20 -40.77 23.19
N ALA A 638 0.93 -40.48 22.88
CA ALA A 638 -0.22 -41.34 23.15
C ALA A 638 -1.24 -41.38 22.01
N GLY A 639 -0.78 -41.13 20.81
CA GLY A 639 -1.56 -40.71 19.64
C GLY A 639 -1.28 -39.25 19.38
N THR A 640 -1.40 -38.82 18.11
CA THR A 640 -1.11 -37.42 17.74
C THR A 640 -2.18 -36.52 18.36
N ASP A 641 -1.75 -35.50 19.11
CA ASP A 641 -2.61 -34.48 19.68
C ASP A 641 -2.03 -33.08 19.37
N PHE A 642 -2.93 -32.10 19.09
CA PHE A 642 -2.59 -30.76 18.72
C PHE A 642 -2.98 -29.83 19.87
N GLY A 643 -1.99 -29.09 20.40
CA GLY A 643 -2.19 -28.10 21.45
C GLY A 643 -2.85 -26.83 20.93
N SER A 644 -3.11 -25.87 21.83
CA SER A 644 -3.65 -24.58 21.45
C SER A 644 -2.61 -23.73 20.72
N PRO A 645 -3.01 -23.01 19.65
CA PRO A 645 -2.14 -22.06 18.98
C PRO A 645 -1.66 -20.94 19.92
N ARG A 646 -0.41 -20.56 19.79
CA ARG A 646 0.17 -19.40 20.48
C ARG A 646 0.98 -18.56 19.50
N LYS A 647 0.94 -17.25 19.67
CA LYS A 647 1.72 -16.32 18.86
C LYS A 647 3.21 -16.42 19.23
N LEU A 648 4.08 -16.50 18.23
CA LEU A 648 5.51 -16.31 18.41
C LEU A 648 5.87 -14.82 18.26
N PHE A 649 5.72 -14.28 17.05
CA PHE A 649 6.01 -12.88 16.76
C PHE A 649 5.20 -12.42 15.54
N ARG A 650 5.12 -11.10 15.36
CA ARG A 650 4.56 -10.48 14.16
C ARG A 650 5.62 -10.30 13.09
N THR A 651 5.17 -10.36 11.84
CA THR A 651 6.02 -10.17 10.67
C THR A 651 5.59 -8.93 9.88
N ALA A 652 6.46 -8.46 9.00
CA ALA A 652 6.15 -7.45 8.00
C ALA A 652 5.86 -8.06 6.61
N ILE A 653 5.40 -9.32 6.57
CA ILE A 653 5.00 -9.99 5.33
C ILE A 653 3.94 -9.15 4.61
N ALA A 654 4.16 -8.88 3.32
CA ALA A 654 3.27 -8.03 2.54
C ALA A 654 1.97 -8.73 2.10
N GLY A 655 1.99 -10.06 1.88
CA GLY A 655 0.84 -10.86 1.41
C GLY A 655 -0.19 -11.19 2.48
N ASN A 656 -1.29 -11.80 2.08
CA ASN A 656 -2.29 -12.37 2.99
C ASN A 656 -1.98 -13.83 3.31
N PRO A 657 -2.41 -14.37 4.45
CA PRO A 657 -2.22 -15.78 4.79
C PRO A 657 -2.85 -16.75 3.80
N ASP A 658 -3.95 -16.34 3.15
CA ASP A 658 -4.70 -17.08 2.15
C ASP A 658 -4.13 -16.98 0.73
N ASP A 659 -3.09 -16.17 0.52
CA ASP A 659 -2.38 -16.15 -0.75
C ASP A 659 -1.84 -17.55 -1.06
N ALA A 660 -1.98 -17.98 -2.31
CA ALA A 660 -1.48 -19.30 -2.75
C ALA A 660 0.07 -19.39 -2.76
N ARG A 661 0.75 -18.44 -2.13
CA ARG A 661 2.21 -18.29 -2.04
C ARG A 661 2.66 -18.46 -0.61
N ASP A 662 3.79 -19.14 -0.42
CA ASP A 662 4.46 -19.11 0.87
C ASP A 662 5.30 -17.84 1.00
N SER A 663 5.12 -17.15 2.11
CA SER A 663 5.86 -15.94 2.44
C SER A 663 6.96 -16.21 3.47
N TYR A 664 7.04 -17.43 3.98
CA TYR A 664 8.08 -17.81 4.95
C TYR A 664 8.43 -19.31 4.82
N ALA A 665 9.57 -19.66 5.37
CA ALA A 665 9.98 -21.05 5.61
C ALA A 665 10.60 -21.18 7.00
N VAL A 666 10.45 -22.37 7.60
CA VAL A 666 10.97 -22.68 8.95
C VAL A 666 12.19 -23.57 8.82
N ASP A 667 13.25 -23.31 9.61
CA ASP A 667 14.38 -24.22 9.67
C ASP A 667 14.02 -25.56 10.33
N SER A 668 14.86 -26.58 10.14
CA SER A 668 14.58 -27.94 10.63
C SER A 668 14.33 -28.04 12.13
N HIS A 669 14.82 -27.06 12.93
CA HIS A 669 14.72 -27.06 14.39
C HIS A 669 13.60 -26.17 14.91
N GLY A 670 12.98 -25.33 14.06
CA GLY A 670 11.96 -24.38 14.47
C GLY A 670 12.50 -23.17 15.25
N GLU A 671 13.82 -22.92 15.13
CA GLU A 671 14.51 -21.83 15.82
C GLU A 671 14.65 -20.59 14.97
N ARG A 672 14.62 -20.74 13.64
CA ARG A 672 14.75 -19.63 12.69
C ARG A 672 13.70 -19.71 11.60
N PHE A 673 13.25 -18.53 11.22
CA PHE A 673 12.24 -18.32 10.20
C PHE A 673 12.83 -17.47 9.08
N LEU A 674 12.85 -18.02 7.88
CA LEU A 674 13.23 -17.30 6.69
C LEU A 674 11.99 -16.62 6.15
N ILE A 675 11.96 -15.31 6.16
CA ILE A 675 10.77 -14.52 5.83
C ILE A 675 11.06 -13.64 4.63
N ASP A 676 10.15 -13.67 3.67
CA ASP A 676 10.07 -12.68 2.61
C ASP A 676 9.51 -11.38 3.21
N ASN A 677 10.42 -10.51 3.62
CA ASN A 677 10.09 -9.31 4.36
C ASN A 677 10.27 -8.09 3.47
N ALA A 678 9.24 -7.31 3.28
CA ALA A 678 9.40 -5.97 2.74
C ALA A 678 10.25 -5.17 3.73
N ILE A 679 11.50 -4.89 3.39
CA ILE A 679 12.30 -3.94 4.17
C ILE A 679 11.78 -2.55 3.80
N THR A 680 10.93 -2.06 4.64
CA THR A 680 10.74 -0.63 4.76
C THR A 680 11.69 -0.16 5.85
N ASP A 681 12.75 0.52 5.47
CA ASP A 681 13.35 1.46 6.39
C ASP A 681 12.22 2.43 6.76
N ASN A 682 11.91 2.60 8.06
CA ASN A 682 10.77 3.42 8.51
C ASN A 682 10.77 4.86 7.97
N SER A 683 11.86 5.28 7.33
CA SER A 683 11.97 6.55 6.60
C SER A 683 11.33 6.52 5.19
N ASP A 684 11.07 5.34 4.60
CA ASP A 684 10.69 5.17 3.19
C ASP A 684 9.22 4.76 2.98
N GLN A 685 8.42 4.53 4.03
CA GLN A 685 6.97 4.25 3.95
C GLN A 685 6.11 5.51 3.70
N ALA A 686 6.70 6.58 3.20
CA ALA A 686 5.94 7.78 2.89
C ALA A 686 5.16 7.63 1.58
N ILE A 687 3.86 7.89 1.65
CA ILE A 687 3.06 8.08 0.44
C ILE A 687 3.53 9.38 -0.22
N THR A 688 3.99 9.29 -1.46
CA THR A 688 4.36 10.47 -2.23
C THR A 688 3.12 11.07 -2.88
N VAL A 689 2.89 12.36 -2.67
CA VAL A 689 1.85 13.13 -3.35
C VAL A 689 2.52 14.19 -4.23
N ILE A 690 2.23 14.17 -5.52
CA ILE A 690 2.66 15.21 -6.46
C ILE A 690 1.50 16.16 -6.71
N VAL A 691 1.72 17.45 -6.48
CA VAL A 691 0.79 18.55 -6.82
C VAL A 691 1.17 19.09 -8.19
N ASN A 692 0.19 19.38 -9.03
CA ASN A 692 0.36 19.82 -10.43
C ASN A 692 1.20 18.82 -11.24
N TRP A 693 0.95 17.53 -11.08
CA TRP A 693 1.71 16.46 -11.72
C TRP A 693 1.72 16.59 -13.26
N SER A 694 0.63 17.06 -13.86
CA SER A 694 0.50 17.27 -15.31
C SER A 694 1.40 18.38 -15.85
N ALA A 695 1.83 19.31 -15.01
CA ALA A 695 2.80 20.36 -15.41
C ALA A 695 4.17 19.77 -15.78
N GLY A 696 4.53 18.62 -15.19
CA GLY A 696 5.74 17.87 -15.54
C GLY A 696 5.72 17.28 -16.95
N LEU A 697 4.54 17.04 -17.53
CA LEU A 697 4.39 16.53 -18.89
C LEU A 697 4.88 17.49 -19.97
N LEU A 698 4.94 18.80 -19.65
CA LEU A 698 5.34 19.87 -20.56
C LEU A 698 6.82 20.27 -20.43
N SER A 699 7.56 19.68 -19.48
CA SER A 699 8.96 20.04 -19.22
C SER A 699 9.93 19.15 -20.01
N PRO A 700 10.90 19.72 -20.75
CA PRO A 700 11.88 18.94 -21.52
C PRO A 700 12.78 18.02 -20.69
N GLU A 701 12.87 18.24 -19.37
CA GLU A 701 13.72 17.47 -18.45
C GLU A 701 13.16 16.05 -18.15
N PHE A 702 11.87 15.80 -18.39
CA PHE A 702 11.21 14.49 -18.16
C PHE A 702 10.86 13.76 -19.45
N GLY A 703 10.98 14.37 -20.62
CA GLY A 703 10.64 13.78 -21.90
C GLY A 703 11.73 12.84 -22.41
N MET A 704 11.81 11.61 -21.91
CA MET A 704 12.42 10.52 -22.65
C MET A 704 11.31 9.85 -23.46
N GLU A 705 11.28 10.12 -24.76
CA GLU A 705 10.40 9.45 -25.72
C GLU A 705 10.75 7.96 -25.74
N ILE A 706 9.91 7.12 -25.15
CA ILE A 706 10.04 5.68 -25.26
C ILE A 706 9.50 5.31 -26.64
N ALA A 707 10.40 5.06 -27.58
CA ALA A 707 10.02 4.57 -28.89
C ALA A 707 9.37 3.19 -28.75
N ARG A 708 8.09 3.06 -29.08
CA ARG A 708 7.43 1.77 -29.26
C ARG A 708 8.07 1.12 -30.49
N SER A 709 8.59 -0.10 -30.34
CA SER A 709 8.94 -0.94 -31.50
C SER A 709 7.67 -1.21 -32.30
N PRO A 710 7.71 -1.14 -33.64
CA PRO A 710 6.58 -1.30 -34.52
C PRO A 710 5.98 -2.70 -34.46
#